data_cd5dc42b74f33dd904925e32bef56130
#
_entry.id   cd5dc42b74f33dd904925e32bef56130
#
_cell.length_a   1.000
_cell.length_b   1.000
_cell.length_c   1.000
_cell.angle_alpha   90.00
_cell.angle_beta   90.00
_cell.angle_gamma   90.00
#
_symmetry.space_group_name_H-M   'P 1'
#
loop_
_entity.id
_entity.type
_entity.pdbx_description
1 polymer ?
#
loop_
_entity_poly.entity_id
_entity_poly.type
_entity_poly.pdbx_seq_one_letter_code
_entity_poly.pdbx_strand_id
1 'polypeptide(L)'
;MSVRAVPWPEPDPVVAAAIRAKYAGRRVPLAVAVRDRLGQWMADEAFAAAFGVRGRPGQPPSRLAVVTVLQMMEDLGGRQAAEAVRTRLDWQYLLGLGLGDAGFDHSVLGEFRGRVAGHELEEAVLDALLAKLAADGLIRAGGQQRTDSAQVIAAVRALHRTELAGESVRAARAALAAACPDWLAARFCLSDWERRYGARVSTWRRMSPGKAERDRLAVGYARDGYALVAACDEEAAPPWLRQVPAVQVLRTVLVQSFTRSVSQDGREVISRREPGDGGDGIPPADSKISSPYDGDARWGAKKDLTWLGCKLHLSGTCDDPPACGCPAAPAAGGRCGHDVAPDLVTAVAATPASVTDAEMTLPAVAALAGRDLAPGRQYPDGGYASARAVLDAARQFGVTLVTPLRADSSRQARAGQGYDRSAFAIDYDAGTVTCPQGKSSTGWTPVRAEGHDKIVVRSGILNCRPCPARELCTKAARNGRQLTILPREVHELQAAVRPGQQDQDWQEDYKRRSGIEGAISQAVTVTGCRRARYRGLRKTHPGHLYSAVALNLCRLDAYRNDTPLNRATTTHLARLSYATARTELTTNIAIAQAGPSARLVRGVVLEVALAGGPAADRAGAGGVPDLGQVPQRDPGVVAAGLEPVIAWRGIKAVQGDSQVWPVSGGA
;
A
#
# COMPACT_ATOMS: atom_id res chain seq x y z
N MET A 1 -15.11 -19.06 -24.01
CA MET A 1 -14.95 -20.27 -23.20
C MET A 1 -16.17 -20.44 -22.34
N SER A 2 -16.73 -21.65 -22.25
CA SER A 2 -17.83 -21.98 -21.35
C SER A 2 -17.29 -22.66 -20.11
N VAL A 3 -18.01 -22.48 -19.00
CA VAL A 3 -17.71 -23.18 -17.76
C VAL A 3 -19.00 -23.84 -17.27
N ARG A 4 -18.90 -25.11 -16.89
CA ARG A 4 -19.91 -25.81 -16.11
C ARG A 4 -19.35 -25.93 -14.71
N ALA A 5 -20.09 -25.49 -13.72
CA ALA A 5 -19.72 -25.65 -12.33
C ALA A 5 -19.54 -27.15 -12.00
N VAL A 6 -18.39 -27.47 -11.45
CA VAL A 6 -18.03 -28.83 -11.08
C VAL A 6 -17.42 -28.79 -9.67
N PRO A 7 -17.84 -29.68 -8.77
CA PRO A 7 -17.15 -29.83 -7.47
C PRO A 7 -15.64 -30.08 -7.67
N TRP A 8 -14.85 -29.65 -6.73
CA TRP A 8 -13.43 -29.98 -6.76
C TRP A 8 -13.25 -31.49 -6.73
N PRO A 9 -12.45 -32.05 -7.65
CA PRO A 9 -12.18 -33.50 -7.61
C PRO A 9 -11.46 -33.85 -6.32
N GLU A 10 -11.69 -35.06 -5.83
CA GLU A 10 -10.91 -35.60 -4.72
C GLU A 10 -9.43 -35.67 -5.10
N PRO A 11 -8.50 -35.54 -4.15
CA PRO A 11 -7.08 -35.72 -4.41
C PRO A 11 -6.80 -37.04 -5.09
N ASP A 12 -6.03 -37.02 -6.18
CA ASP A 12 -5.65 -38.23 -6.90
C ASP A 12 -5.00 -39.22 -5.94
N PRO A 13 -5.40 -40.49 -5.94
CA PRO A 13 -4.91 -41.52 -4.98
C PRO A 13 -3.39 -41.71 -5.00
N VAL A 14 -2.77 -41.61 -6.18
CA VAL A 14 -1.30 -41.76 -6.36
C VAL A 14 -0.57 -40.56 -5.78
N VAL A 15 -1.06 -39.34 -6.09
CA VAL A 15 -0.53 -38.09 -5.53
C VAL A 15 -0.69 -38.07 -4.02
N ALA A 16 -1.87 -38.49 -3.52
CA ALA A 16 -2.16 -38.55 -2.09
C ALA A 16 -1.25 -39.55 -1.36
N ALA A 17 -1.00 -40.72 -1.95
CA ALA A 17 -0.06 -41.70 -1.40
C ALA A 17 1.37 -41.17 -1.35
N ALA A 18 1.82 -40.50 -2.44
CA ALA A 18 3.14 -39.87 -2.51
C ALA A 18 3.33 -38.76 -1.45
N ILE A 19 2.32 -37.92 -1.24
CA ILE A 19 2.32 -36.89 -0.19
C ILE A 19 2.42 -37.53 1.19
N ARG A 20 1.57 -38.53 1.50
CA ARG A 20 1.60 -39.24 2.80
C ARG A 20 2.97 -39.86 3.06
N ALA A 21 3.55 -40.52 2.08
CA ALA A 21 4.86 -41.16 2.23
C ALA A 21 5.99 -40.12 2.45
N LYS A 22 5.97 -39.06 1.69
CA LYS A 22 7.04 -38.01 1.73
C LYS A 22 7.00 -37.17 3.01
N TYR A 23 5.83 -36.95 3.58
CA TYR A 23 5.62 -36.10 4.75
C TYR A 23 5.22 -36.87 6.01
N ALA A 24 5.40 -38.19 6.03
CA ALA A 24 5.16 -39.01 7.24
C ALA A 24 5.97 -38.46 8.43
N GLY A 25 5.28 -38.11 9.51
CA GLY A 25 5.92 -37.53 10.70
C GLY A 25 6.53 -36.12 10.51
N ARG A 26 6.26 -35.45 9.39
CA ARG A 26 6.71 -34.09 9.10
C ARG A 26 5.55 -33.16 8.83
N ARG A 27 5.79 -31.85 8.98
CA ARG A 27 4.81 -30.84 8.59
C ARG A 27 4.57 -30.88 7.07
N VAL A 28 3.32 -31.01 6.68
CA VAL A 28 2.91 -30.98 5.26
C VAL A 28 3.03 -29.57 4.69
N PRO A 29 3.20 -29.43 3.36
CA PRO A 29 3.14 -28.13 2.67
C PRO A 29 1.81 -27.43 2.91
N LEU A 30 1.82 -26.08 2.88
CA LEU A 30 0.61 -25.29 3.13
C LEU A 30 -0.52 -25.64 2.16
N ALA A 31 -0.23 -25.87 0.88
CA ALA A 31 -1.24 -26.28 -0.11
C ALA A 31 -1.98 -27.56 0.31
N VAL A 32 -1.26 -28.55 0.81
CA VAL A 32 -1.86 -29.79 1.35
C VAL A 32 -2.72 -29.49 2.58
N ALA A 33 -2.21 -28.72 3.54
CA ALA A 33 -2.94 -28.34 4.74
C ALA A 33 -4.22 -27.53 4.43
N VAL A 34 -4.22 -26.69 3.41
CA VAL A 34 -5.39 -25.97 2.92
C VAL A 34 -6.46 -26.94 2.42
N ARG A 35 -6.08 -27.93 1.60
CA ARG A 35 -7.02 -28.94 1.10
C ARG A 35 -7.65 -29.74 2.22
N ASP A 36 -6.83 -30.24 3.14
CA ASP A 36 -7.28 -31.14 4.21
C ASP A 36 -8.18 -30.44 5.25
N ARG A 37 -7.93 -29.14 5.49
CA ARG A 37 -8.59 -28.40 6.57
C ARG A 37 -9.74 -27.52 6.12
N LEU A 38 -9.69 -26.96 4.92
CA LEU A 38 -10.73 -26.07 4.38
C LEU A 38 -11.63 -26.78 3.36
N GLY A 39 -11.16 -27.88 2.75
CA GLY A 39 -11.88 -28.55 1.68
C GLY A 39 -12.08 -27.64 0.47
N GLN A 40 -13.24 -27.75 -0.17
CA GLN A 40 -13.65 -26.84 -1.23
C GLN A 40 -14.21 -25.54 -0.62
N TRP A 41 -13.40 -24.52 -0.52
CA TRP A 41 -13.81 -23.21 -0.02
C TRP A 41 -14.16 -22.21 -1.12
N MET A 42 -13.88 -22.55 -2.39
CA MET A 42 -14.14 -21.74 -3.57
C MET A 42 -14.93 -22.55 -4.59
N ALA A 43 -16.03 -22.00 -5.07
CA ALA A 43 -16.90 -22.62 -6.05
C ALA A 43 -16.86 -21.91 -7.41
N ASP A 44 -17.10 -22.63 -8.51
CA ASP A 44 -17.11 -22.06 -9.86
C ASP A 44 -18.26 -21.07 -10.07
N GLU A 45 -19.36 -21.24 -9.33
CA GLU A 45 -20.55 -20.41 -9.36
C GLU A 45 -20.25 -18.96 -9.04
N ALA A 46 -19.29 -18.71 -8.17
CA ALA A 46 -18.85 -17.35 -7.81
C ALA A 46 -18.35 -16.53 -9.01
N PHE A 47 -17.97 -17.21 -10.09
CA PHE A 47 -17.47 -16.59 -11.31
C PHE A 47 -18.39 -16.78 -12.53
N ALA A 48 -19.58 -17.35 -12.35
CA ALA A 48 -20.46 -17.73 -13.46
C ALA A 48 -20.77 -16.58 -14.43
N ALA A 49 -20.94 -15.35 -13.91
CA ALA A 49 -21.23 -14.18 -14.74
C ALA A 49 -20.08 -13.81 -15.71
N ALA A 50 -18.85 -14.20 -15.42
CA ALA A 50 -17.68 -13.92 -16.29
C ALA A 50 -17.51 -14.96 -17.42
N PHE A 51 -18.29 -16.04 -17.44
CA PHE A 51 -18.13 -17.14 -18.37
C PHE A 51 -19.45 -17.53 -19.03
N GLY A 52 -19.40 -17.82 -20.32
CA GLY A 52 -20.59 -18.30 -21.05
C GLY A 52 -20.98 -19.73 -20.68
N VAL A 53 -22.24 -20.06 -20.87
CA VAL A 53 -22.77 -21.44 -20.68
C VAL A 53 -22.45 -22.32 -21.89
N ARG A 54 -22.28 -21.73 -23.06
CA ARG A 54 -22.03 -22.42 -24.35
C ARG A 54 -20.64 -22.08 -24.88
N GLY A 55 -20.00 -23.01 -25.58
CA GLY A 55 -18.69 -22.84 -26.23
C GLY A 55 -17.69 -23.90 -25.81
N ARG A 56 -16.42 -23.72 -26.20
CA ARG A 56 -15.33 -24.63 -25.82
C ARG A 56 -15.16 -24.65 -24.28
N PRO A 57 -15.12 -25.82 -23.64
CA PRO A 57 -14.87 -25.91 -22.20
C PRO A 57 -13.54 -25.23 -21.81
N GLY A 58 -13.60 -24.39 -20.77
CA GLY A 58 -12.43 -23.77 -20.17
C GLY A 58 -11.97 -24.50 -18.91
N GLN A 59 -10.87 -24.07 -18.34
CA GLN A 59 -10.45 -24.50 -16.99
C GLN A 59 -11.46 -23.99 -15.96
N PRO A 60 -11.76 -24.75 -14.89
CA PRO A 60 -12.62 -24.32 -13.80
C PRO A 60 -12.12 -23.00 -13.19
N PRO A 61 -12.94 -21.96 -13.09
CA PRO A 61 -12.51 -20.65 -12.58
C PRO A 61 -12.11 -20.70 -11.10
N SER A 62 -12.74 -21.52 -10.29
CA SER A 62 -12.32 -21.75 -8.89
C SER A 62 -10.89 -22.29 -8.79
N ARG A 63 -10.51 -23.22 -9.68
CA ARG A 63 -9.14 -23.74 -9.77
C ARG A 63 -8.16 -22.63 -10.14
N LEU A 64 -8.50 -21.81 -11.15
CA LEU A 64 -7.64 -20.70 -11.58
C LEU A 64 -7.50 -19.62 -10.49
N ALA A 65 -8.56 -19.36 -9.72
CA ALA A 65 -8.54 -18.49 -8.56
C ALA A 65 -7.55 -19.00 -7.49
N VAL A 66 -7.65 -20.28 -7.14
CA VAL A 66 -6.74 -20.91 -6.16
C VAL A 66 -5.30 -20.91 -6.64
N VAL A 67 -5.04 -21.22 -7.91
CA VAL A 67 -3.69 -21.11 -8.50
C VAL A 67 -3.18 -19.68 -8.42
N THR A 68 -4.05 -18.68 -8.64
CA THR A 68 -3.66 -17.26 -8.51
C THR A 68 -3.33 -16.92 -7.05
N VAL A 69 -4.06 -17.44 -6.06
CA VAL A 69 -3.73 -17.28 -4.63
C VAL A 69 -2.36 -17.89 -4.32
N LEU A 70 -2.10 -19.12 -4.76
CA LEU A 70 -0.80 -19.78 -4.58
C LEU A 70 0.33 -19.01 -5.28
N GLN A 71 0.08 -18.48 -6.47
CA GLN A 71 0.99 -17.62 -7.20
C GLN A 71 1.40 -16.38 -6.39
N MET A 72 0.43 -15.72 -5.71
CA MET A 72 0.72 -14.57 -4.86
C MET A 72 1.45 -14.99 -3.58
N MET A 73 1.07 -16.12 -3.00
CA MET A 73 1.67 -16.65 -1.78
C MET A 73 3.17 -16.90 -1.92
N GLU A 74 3.60 -17.40 -3.08
CA GLU A 74 4.99 -17.74 -3.34
C GLU A 74 5.72 -16.72 -4.23
N ASP A 75 5.11 -15.58 -4.49
CA ASP A 75 5.63 -14.49 -5.34
C ASP A 75 6.07 -14.96 -6.75
N LEU A 76 5.35 -15.94 -7.34
CA LEU A 76 5.70 -16.54 -8.62
C LEU A 76 5.25 -15.68 -9.81
N GLY A 77 6.00 -15.76 -10.92
CA GLY A 77 5.53 -15.30 -12.24
C GLY A 77 4.42 -16.21 -12.79
N GLY A 78 3.63 -15.73 -13.76
CA GLY A 78 2.56 -16.53 -14.37
C GLY A 78 3.05 -17.84 -15.00
N ARG A 79 4.19 -17.83 -15.67
CA ARG A 79 4.81 -19.05 -16.24
C ARG A 79 5.24 -20.03 -15.14
N GLN A 80 5.83 -19.53 -14.07
CA GLN A 80 6.25 -20.37 -12.94
C GLN A 80 5.04 -21.00 -12.22
N ALA A 81 3.93 -20.25 -12.07
CA ALA A 81 2.72 -20.78 -11.49
C ALA A 81 2.08 -21.87 -12.37
N ALA A 82 2.01 -21.69 -13.69
CA ALA A 82 1.53 -22.71 -14.62
C ALA A 82 2.43 -23.97 -14.60
N GLU A 83 3.76 -23.79 -14.51
CA GLU A 83 4.69 -24.90 -14.36
C GLU A 83 4.54 -25.62 -13.01
N ALA A 84 4.31 -24.88 -11.93
CA ALA A 84 4.06 -25.46 -10.60
C ALA A 84 2.82 -26.37 -10.58
N VAL A 85 1.76 -26.01 -11.31
CA VAL A 85 0.56 -26.87 -11.46
C VAL A 85 0.92 -28.22 -12.06
N ARG A 86 1.85 -28.24 -13.03
CA ARG A 86 2.26 -29.47 -13.74
C ARG A 86 3.25 -30.33 -12.97
N THR A 87 4.08 -29.73 -12.12
CA THR A 87 5.28 -30.38 -11.59
C THR A 87 5.25 -30.59 -10.07
N ARG A 88 4.39 -29.86 -9.35
CA ARG A 88 4.39 -29.89 -7.89
C ARG A 88 3.29 -30.78 -7.33
N LEU A 89 3.68 -31.77 -6.56
CA LEU A 89 2.77 -32.71 -5.90
C LEU A 89 1.79 -32.03 -4.92
N ASP A 90 2.25 -31.04 -4.18
CA ASP A 90 1.41 -30.31 -3.21
C ASP A 90 0.32 -29.47 -3.89
N TRP A 91 0.63 -28.86 -5.05
CA TRP A 91 -0.35 -28.14 -5.85
C TRP A 91 -1.32 -29.12 -6.56
N GLN A 92 -0.82 -30.24 -7.10
CA GLN A 92 -1.64 -31.29 -7.67
C GLN A 92 -2.61 -31.87 -6.64
N TYR A 93 -2.13 -32.12 -5.42
CA TYR A 93 -2.96 -32.58 -4.31
C TYR A 93 -4.10 -31.59 -4.01
N LEU A 94 -3.78 -30.30 -3.84
CA LEU A 94 -4.78 -29.27 -3.56
C LEU A 94 -5.85 -29.19 -4.66
N LEU A 95 -5.44 -29.26 -5.92
CA LEU A 95 -6.29 -29.08 -7.10
C LEU A 95 -6.99 -30.36 -7.56
N GLY A 96 -6.70 -31.51 -6.93
CA GLY A 96 -7.23 -32.82 -7.32
C GLY A 96 -6.73 -33.28 -8.69
N LEU A 97 -5.48 -33.00 -9.04
CA LEU A 97 -4.87 -33.36 -10.31
C LEU A 97 -4.02 -34.62 -10.17
N GLY A 98 -4.02 -35.46 -11.21
CA GLY A 98 -3.12 -36.59 -11.31
C GLY A 98 -1.71 -36.21 -11.81
N LEU A 99 -0.73 -37.11 -11.65
CA LEU A 99 0.66 -36.91 -12.10
C LEU A 99 0.79 -36.62 -13.60
N GLY A 100 -0.13 -37.15 -14.42
CA GLY A 100 -0.14 -36.98 -15.86
C GLY A 100 -0.92 -35.75 -16.36
N ASP A 101 -1.44 -34.91 -15.47
CA ASP A 101 -2.18 -33.72 -15.87
C ASP A 101 -1.29 -32.74 -16.60
N ALA A 102 -1.66 -32.38 -17.83
CA ALA A 102 -0.87 -31.50 -18.69
C ALA A 102 -0.87 -30.03 -18.21
N GLY A 103 -1.69 -29.68 -17.21
CA GLY A 103 -1.87 -28.30 -16.73
C GLY A 103 -2.49 -27.40 -17.79
N PHE A 104 -2.07 -26.17 -17.83
CA PHE A 104 -2.54 -25.16 -18.77
C PHE A 104 -1.44 -24.15 -19.11
N ASP A 105 -1.62 -23.42 -20.23
CA ASP A 105 -0.70 -22.32 -20.59
C ASP A 105 -0.87 -21.13 -19.65
N HIS A 106 0.23 -20.46 -19.32
CA HIS A 106 0.25 -19.33 -18.41
C HIS A 106 -0.64 -18.15 -18.82
N SER A 107 -0.95 -18.00 -20.13
CA SER A 107 -1.86 -16.97 -20.62
C SER A 107 -3.27 -17.12 -20.03
N VAL A 108 -3.69 -18.36 -19.73
CA VAL A 108 -5.01 -18.67 -19.15
C VAL A 108 -5.22 -17.94 -17.81
N LEU A 109 -4.16 -17.81 -16.98
CA LEU A 109 -4.24 -17.03 -15.74
C LEU A 109 -4.44 -15.53 -16.01
N GLY A 110 -3.84 -15.02 -17.09
CA GLY A 110 -4.03 -13.64 -17.54
C GLY A 110 -5.44 -13.38 -18.01
N GLU A 111 -5.96 -14.27 -18.86
CA GLU A 111 -7.33 -14.21 -19.37
C GLU A 111 -8.37 -14.33 -18.25
N PHE A 112 -8.17 -15.26 -17.31
CA PHE A 112 -9.03 -15.43 -16.15
C PHE A 112 -9.14 -14.11 -15.36
N ARG A 113 -7.99 -13.55 -14.93
CA ARG A 113 -7.98 -12.27 -14.20
C ARG A 113 -8.62 -11.12 -14.98
N GLY A 114 -8.40 -11.08 -16.30
CA GLY A 114 -9.02 -10.07 -17.17
C GLY A 114 -10.55 -10.19 -17.22
N ARG A 115 -11.08 -11.43 -17.26
CA ARG A 115 -12.52 -11.69 -17.23
C ARG A 115 -13.13 -11.34 -15.87
N VAL A 116 -12.53 -11.79 -14.79
CA VAL A 116 -12.96 -11.49 -13.42
C VAL A 116 -13.05 -9.98 -13.20
N ALA A 117 -12.00 -9.24 -13.55
CA ALA A 117 -11.98 -7.77 -13.46
C ALA A 117 -12.96 -7.11 -14.46
N GLY A 118 -13.24 -7.74 -15.59
CA GLY A 118 -14.21 -7.26 -16.58
C GLY A 118 -15.66 -7.32 -16.09
N HIS A 119 -15.95 -8.20 -15.15
CA HIS A 119 -17.28 -8.44 -14.58
C HIS A 119 -17.38 -8.04 -13.10
N GLU A 120 -16.38 -7.32 -12.55
CA GLU A 120 -16.36 -6.84 -11.16
C GLU A 120 -16.54 -7.97 -10.12
N LEU A 121 -15.91 -9.13 -10.38
CA LEU A 121 -15.98 -10.33 -9.54
C LEU A 121 -14.70 -10.58 -8.76
N GLU A 122 -13.82 -9.61 -8.66
CA GLU A 122 -12.53 -9.73 -7.99
C GLU A 122 -12.64 -9.99 -6.49
N GLU A 123 -13.68 -9.47 -5.84
CA GLU A 123 -13.93 -9.66 -4.41
C GLU A 123 -14.35 -11.10 -4.06
N ALA A 124 -14.93 -11.83 -5.02
CA ALA A 124 -15.48 -13.16 -4.79
C ALA A 124 -14.48 -14.14 -4.15
N VAL A 125 -13.18 -14.00 -4.43
CA VAL A 125 -12.16 -14.89 -3.86
C VAL A 125 -11.95 -14.64 -2.35
N LEU A 126 -11.99 -13.38 -1.94
CA LEU A 126 -11.88 -13.02 -0.52
C LEU A 126 -13.20 -13.36 0.19
N ASP A 127 -14.33 -13.02 -0.41
CA ASP A 127 -15.67 -13.24 0.15
C ASP A 127 -15.92 -14.73 0.42
N ALA A 128 -15.54 -15.61 -0.51
CA ALA A 128 -15.70 -17.06 -0.32
C ALA A 128 -14.85 -17.59 0.86
N LEU A 129 -13.59 -17.09 1.00
CA LEU A 129 -12.78 -17.48 2.15
C LEU A 129 -13.36 -16.94 3.45
N LEU A 130 -13.78 -15.68 3.48
CA LEU A 130 -14.35 -15.06 4.69
C LEU A 130 -15.65 -15.73 5.10
N ALA A 131 -16.52 -16.09 4.16
CA ALA A 131 -17.74 -16.85 4.43
C ALA A 131 -17.43 -18.21 5.09
N LYS A 132 -16.41 -18.93 4.57
CA LYS A 132 -15.95 -20.20 5.19
C LYS A 132 -15.40 -19.97 6.61
N LEU A 133 -14.62 -18.91 6.81
CA LEU A 133 -14.05 -18.59 8.12
C LEU A 133 -15.12 -18.14 9.13
N ALA A 134 -16.15 -17.46 8.67
CA ALA A 134 -17.31 -17.12 9.51
C ALA A 134 -18.10 -18.37 9.90
N ALA A 135 -18.34 -19.30 8.96
CA ALA A 135 -18.97 -20.58 9.24
C ALA A 135 -18.16 -21.44 10.22
N ASP A 136 -16.82 -21.35 10.17
CA ASP A 136 -15.92 -22.03 11.12
C ASP A 136 -15.78 -21.26 12.47
N GLY A 137 -16.48 -20.14 12.66
CA GLY A 137 -16.45 -19.34 13.90
C GLY A 137 -15.16 -18.56 14.14
N LEU A 138 -14.30 -18.43 13.13
CA LEU A 138 -13.00 -17.74 13.25
C LEU A 138 -13.09 -16.23 13.04
N ILE A 139 -14.17 -15.75 12.43
CA ILE A 139 -14.50 -14.33 12.27
C ILE A 139 -15.98 -14.12 12.55
N ARG A 140 -16.35 -12.93 13.02
CA ARG A 140 -17.75 -12.59 13.35
C ARG A 140 -18.04 -11.11 13.17
N ALA A 141 -19.30 -10.78 12.97
CA ALA A 141 -19.82 -9.42 13.12
C ALA A 141 -19.70 -8.95 14.58
N GLY A 142 -19.65 -7.66 14.80
CA GLY A 142 -19.57 -7.06 16.14
C GLY A 142 -18.22 -7.20 16.83
N GLY A 143 -17.26 -7.91 16.23
CA GLY A 143 -15.90 -8.06 16.75
C GLY A 143 -15.06 -6.80 16.67
N GLN A 144 -13.76 -6.95 16.84
CA GLN A 144 -12.79 -5.85 16.79
C GLN A 144 -11.95 -5.96 15.52
N GLN A 145 -11.78 -4.84 14.83
CA GLN A 145 -10.95 -4.77 13.62
C GLN A 145 -10.04 -3.54 13.64
N ARG A 146 -9.00 -3.59 12.86
CA ARG A 146 -8.00 -2.52 12.69
C ARG A 146 -7.74 -2.25 11.22
N THR A 147 -7.42 -1.00 10.88
CA THR A 147 -7.21 -0.59 9.48
C THR A 147 -5.98 0.31 9.37
N ASP A 148 -5.16 0.06 8.35
CA ASP A 148 -4.04 0.93 7.99
C ASP A 148 -3.74 0.82 6.49
N SER A 149 -2.86 1.71 6.00
CA SER A 149 -2.46 1.79 4.60
C SER A 149 -0.96 1.54 4.39
N ALA A 150 -0.65 0.92 3.27
CA ALA A 150 0.70 0.73 2.79
C ALA A 150 0.92 1.41 1.44
N GLN A 151 2.13 1.94 1.23
CA GLN A 151 2.55 2.46 -0.07
C GLN A 151 2.83 1.29 -1.03
N VAL A 152 2.37 1.43 -2.28
CA VAL A 152 2.64 0.48 -3.36
C VAL A 152 3.28 1.24 -4.52
N ILE A 153 4.50 0.87 -4.87
CA ILE A 153 5.25 1.47 -5.96
C ILE A 153 4.70 0.93 -7.29
N ALA A 154 4.39 1.82 -8.24
CA ALA A 154 3.88 1.44 -9.55
C ALA A 154 4.85 0.52 -10.33
N ALA A 155 4.28 -0.30 -11.20
CA ALA A 155 5.04 -1.14 -12.14
C ALA A 155 5.75 -0.33 -13.25
N VAL A 156 5.60 0.99 -13.24
CA VAL A 156 6.20 1.93 -14.19
C VAL A 156 7.06 2.95 -13.46
N ARG A 157 8.08 3.49 -14.12
CA ARG A 157 8.80 4.64 -13.58
C ARG A 157 8.10 5.95 -13.96
N ALA A 158 8.28 6.98 -13.14
CA ALA A 158 7.93 8.35 -13.52
C ALA A 158 8.79 8.82 -14.71
N LEU A 159 8.17 9.47 -15.66
CA LEU A 159 8.84 10.08 -16.80
C LEU A 159 9.02 11.58 -16.56
N HIS A 160 10.16 12.11 -16.95
CA HIS A 160 10.36 13.56 -17.04
C HIS A 160 9.37 14.17 -18.04
N ARG A 161 8.97 15.43 -17.86
CA ARG A 161 7.92 16.08 -18.69
C ARG A 161 8.13 15.94 -20.19
N THR A 162 9.36 16.08 -20.68
CA THR A 162 9.70 15.91 -22.10
C THR A 162 9.58 14.46 -22.54
N GLU A 163 10.09 13.51 -21.74
CA GLU A 163 9.93 12.08 -21.97
C GLU A 163 8.46 11.67 -21.98
N LEU A 164 7.68 12.19 -21.04
CA LEU A 164 6.26 11.91 -20.92
C LEU A 164 5.48 12.30 -22.19
N ALA A 165 5.77 13.50 -22.74
CA ALA A 165 5.16 13.94 -23.98
C ALA A 165 5.50 12.99 -25.15
N GLY A 166 6.77 12.73 -25.38
CA GLY A 166 7.21 11.85 -26.47
C GLY A 166 6.74 10.40 -26.33
N GLU A 167 6.80 9.82 -25.12
CA GLU A 167 6.31 8.46 -24.87
C GLU A 167 4.79 8.37 -24.98
N SER A 168 4.04 9.44 -24.68
CA SER A 168 2.58 9.44 -24.87
C SER A 168 2.22 9.44 -26.35
N VAL A 169 2.91 10.20 -27.18
CA VAL A 169 2.75 10.17 -28.66
C VAL A 169 3.10 8.75 -29.17
N ARG A 170 4.22 8.19 -28.73
CA ARG A 170 4.65 6.84 -29.11
C ARG A 170 3.63 5.79 -28.74
N ALA A 171 3.08 5.83 -27.53
CA ALA A 171 2.09 4.88 -27.06
C ALA A 171 0.77 4.98 -27.82
N ALA A 172 0.27 6.22 -28.09
CA ALA A 172 -0.94 6.45 -28.87
C ALA A 172 -0.76 5.97 -30.31
N ARG A 173 0.37 6.30 -30.95
CA ARG A 173 0.70 5.82 -32.29
C ARG A 173 0.73 4.29 -32.36
N ALA A 174 1.41 3.64 -31.42
CA ALA A 174 1.50 2.18 -31.38
C ALA A 174 0.13 1.52 -31.22
N ALA A 175 -0.75 2.09 -30.39
CA ALA A 175 -2.12 1.60 -30.22
C ALA A 175 -2.95 1.76 -31.50
N LEU A 176 -2.83 2.91 -32.19
CA LEU A 176 -3.53 3.16 -33.45
C LEU A 176 -2.98 2.29 -34.57
N ALA A 177 -1.67 2.06 -34.63
CA ALA A 177 -1.05 1.17 -35.63
C ALA A 177 -1.53 -0.29 -35.46
N ALA A 178 -1.80 -0.72 -34.23
CA ALA A 178 -2.35 -2.05 -33.96
C ALA A 178 -3.85 -2.15 -34.27
N ALA A 179 -4.61 -1.07 -34.01
CA ALA A 179 -6.08 -1.07 -34.12
C ALA A 179 -6.58 -0.67 -35.51
N CYS A 180 -5.89 0.23 -36.21
CA CYS A 180 -6.31 0.78 -37.51
C CYS A 180 -5.09 1.18 -38.38
N PRO A 181 -4.29 0.21 -38.85
CA PRO A 181 -3.01 0.46 -39.56
C PRO A 181 -3.23 1.25 -40.86
N ASP A 182 -4.20 0.92 -41.66
CA ASP A 182 -4.46 1.56 -42.97
C ASP A 182 -4.84 3.03 -42.80
N TRP A 183 -5.69 3.34 -41.84
CA TRP A 183 -6.07 4.71 -41.54
C TRP A 183 -4.85 5.53 -41.09
N LEU A 184 -4.01 4.96 -40.26
CA LEU A 184 -2.78 5.65 -39.76
C LEU A 184 -1.80 5.88 -40.91
N ALA A 185 -1.61 4.90 -41.81
CA ALA A 185 -0.73 5.01 -42.95
C ALA A 185 -1.20 6.05 -44.00
N ALA A 186 -2.53 6.19 -44.19
CA ALA A 186 -3.09 7.19 -45.05
C ALA A 186 -2.95 8.64 -44.57
N ARG A 187 -2.78 8.84 -43.26
CA ARG A 187 -2.75 10.15 -42.62
C ARG A 187 -1.34 10.67 -42.26
N PHE A 188 -0.40 9.75 -42.04
CA PHE A 188 0.95 10.11 -41.55
C PHE A 188 2.03 9.40 -42.33
N CYS A 189 3.14 10.12 -42.55
CA CYS A 189 4.36 9.53 -43.11
C CYS A 189 4.98 8.57 -42.09
N LEU A 190 4.79 7.25 -42.30
CA LEU A 190 5.21 6.23 -41.33
C LEU A 190 6.73 6.19 -41.11
N SER A 191 7.52 6.46 -42.17
CA SER A 191 8.99 6.46 -42.07
C SER A 191 9.51 7.61 -41.17
N ASP A 192 8.91 8.80 -41.24
CA ASP A 192 9.26 9.92 -40.37
C ASP A 192 8.89 9.65 -38.94
N TRP A 193 7.74 9.06 -38.74
CA TRP A 193 7.27 8.71 -37.40
C TRP A 193 8.09 7.55 -36.80
N GLU A 194 8.49 6.57 -37.62
CA GLU A 194 9.37 5.48 -37.16
C GLU A 194 10.73 6.01 -36.71
N ARG A 195 11.32 6.95 -37.44
CA ARG A 195 12.58 7.61 -37.06
C ARG A 195 12.48 8.32 -35.72
N ARG A 196 11.32 8.97 -35.43
CA ARG A 196 11.11 9.73 -34.17
C ARG A 196 10.65 8.86 -33.03
N TYR A 197 9.81 7.88 -33.23
CA TYR A 197 9.08 7.13 -32.23
C TYR A 197 9.27 5.59 -32.28
N GLY A 198 10.03 5.06 -33.20
CA GLY A 198 10.26 3.60 -33.32
C GLY A 198 10.94 2.99 -32.10
N ALA A 199 11.85 3.73 -31.49
CA ALA A 199 12.45 3.36 -30.22
C ALA A 199 11.89 4.21 -29.06
N ARG A 200 12.05 3.70 -27.81
CA ARG A 200 11.62 4.47 -26.62
C ARG A 200 12.30 5.83 -26.56
N VAL A 201 11.51 6.88 -26.39
CA VAL A 201 11.96 8.26 -26.23
C VAL A 201 12.71 8.45 -24.90
N SER A 202 12.35 7.64 -23.91
CA SER A 202 12.88 7.72 -22.54
C SER A 202 14.31 7.23 -22.36
N THR A 203 15.06 6.96 -23.45
CA THR A 203 16.48 6.65 -23.35
C THR A 203 17.29 7.92 -23.17
N TRP A 204 18.09 8.02 -22.10
CA TRP A 204 18.92 9.19 -21.77
C TRP A 204 19.82 9.64 -22.93
N ARG A 205 20.22 8.74 -23.84
CA ARG A 205 21.02 9.05 -25.04
C ARG A 205 20.31 9.95 -26.06
N ARG A 206 18.98 10.06 -25.96
CA ARG A 206 18.14 10.90 -26.85
C ARG A 206 17.76 12.23 -26.23
N MET A 207 18.08 12.44 -24.95
CA MET A 207 17.77 13.67 -24.25
C MET A 207 18.99 14.62 -24.31
N SER A 208 18.82 15.73 -24.99
CA SER A 208 19.84 16.79 -25.00
C SER A 208 20.08 17.31 -23.57
N PRO A 209 21.35 17.59 -23.17
CA PRO A 209 21.66 18.16 -21.87
C PRO A 209 21.16 19.60 -21.71
N GLY A 210 21.00 20.34 -22.81
CA GLY A 210 20.57 21.75 -22.79
C GLY A 210 19.07 21.95 -22.54
N LYS A 211 18.68 22.91 -21.68
CA LYS A 211 17.28 23.23 -21.40
C LYS A 211 16.52 23.63 -22.67
N ALA A 212 17.09 24.57 -23.44
CA ALA A 212 16.46 25.08 -24.66
C ALA A 212 16.22 24.00 -25.70
N GLU A 213 17.15 23.04 -25.84
CA GLU A 213 16.99 21.91 -26.75
C GLU A 213 15.90 20.95 -26.28
N ARG A 214 15.85 20.64 -24.97
CA ARG A 214 14.77 19.84 -24.41
C ARG A 214 13.40 20.50 -24.57
N ASP A 215 13.33 21.81 -24.47
CA ASP A 215 12.08 22.56 -24.65
C ASP A 215 11.64 22.54 -26.12
N ARG A 216 12.56 22.73 -27.06
CA ARG A 216 12.27 22.55 -28.51
C ARG A 216 11.77 21.15 -28.84
N LEU A 217 12.43 20.13 -28.29
CA LEU A 217 12.04 18.73 -28.46
C LEU A 217 10.66 18.45 -27.87
N ALA A 218 10.37 18.98 -26.68
CA ALA A 218 9.05 18.84 -26.03
C ALA A 218 7.94 19.49 -26.86
N VAL A 219 8.17 20.68 -27.40
CA VAL A 219 7.21 21.37 -28.31
C VAL A 219 7.03 20.58 -29.60
N GLY A 220 8.10 19.97 -30.13
CA GLY A 220 8.00 19.06 -31.29
C GLY A 220 7.09 17.87 -31.01
N TYR A 221 7.27 17.21 -29.88
CA TYR A 221 6.39 16.11 -29.43
C TYR A 221 4.94 16.57 -29.22
N ALA A 222 4.74 17.76 -28.64
CA ALA A 222 3.41 18.32 -28.46
C ALA A 222 2.72 18.57 -29.81
N ARG A 223 3.43 19.13 -30.79
CA ARG A 223 2.90 19.37 -32.16
C ARG A 223 2.46 18.06 -32.81
N ASP A 224 3.29 17.03 -32.76
CA ASP A 224 2.94 15.71 -33.28
C ASP A 224 1.75 15.09 -32.53
N GLY A 225 1.70 15.29 -31.21
CA GLY A 225 0.58 14.83 -30.37
C GLY A 225 -0.73 15.54 -30.71
N TYR A 226 -0.71 16.85 -30.89
CA TYR A 226 -1.91 17.61 -31.32
C TYR A 226 -2.37 17.23 -32.72
N ALA A 227 -1.43 17.00 -33.65
CA ALA A 227 -1.76 16.52 -34.98
C ALA A 227 -2.43 15.14 -34.97
N LEU A 228 -1.91 14.21 -34.13
CA LEU A 228 -2.48 12.87 -33.99
C LEU A 228 -3.89 12.92 -33.37
N VAL A 229 -4.07 13.72 -32.34
CA VAL A 229 -5.37 13.92 -31.70
C VAL A 229 -6.37 14.56 -32.64
N ALA A 230 -5.98 15.60 -33.37
CA ALA A 230 -6.83 16.28 -34.35
C ALA A 230 -7.28 15.32 -35.45
N ALA A 231 -6.36 14.49 -35.96
CA ALA A 231 -6.72 13.48 -36.97
C ALA A 231 -7.73 12.44 -36.46
N CYS A 232 -7.64 12.06 -35.17
CA CYS A 232 -8.63 11.18 -34.55
C CYS A 232 -10.01 11.85 -34.34
N ASP A 233 -10.06 13.20 -34.35
CA ASP A 233 -11.27 13.98 -34.14
C ASP A 233 -11.95 14.41 -35.45
N GLU A 234 -11.30 14.21 -36.58
CA GLU A 234 -11.91 14.50 -37.89
C GLU A 234 -13.20 13.72 -38.09
N GLU A 235 -14.17 14.33 -38.79
CA GLU A 235 -15.48 13.69 -39.08
C GLU A 235 -15.31 12.40 -39.90
N ALA A 236 -14.33 12.35 -40.79
CA ALA A 236 -14.02 11.19 -41.61
C ALA A 236 -13.24 10.09 -40.87
N ALA A 237 -12.81 10.31 -39.60
CA ALA A 237 -12.14 9.31 -38.83
C ALA A 237 -13.14 8.36 -38.14
N PRO A 238 -12.83 7.06 -38.00
CA PRO A 238 -13.67 6.14 -37.24
C PRO A 238 -13.94 6.69 -35.84
N PRO A 239 -15.20 6.86 -35.37
CA PRO A 239 -15.53 7.56 -34.11
C PRO A 239 -14.91 6.95 -32.86
N TRP A 240 -14.61 5.65 -32.87
CA TRP A 240 -14.01 4.93 -31.75
C TRP A 240 -12.52 5.24 -31.57
N LEU A 241 -11.79 5.79 -32.57
CA LEU A 241 -10.38 6.14 -32.44
C LEU A 241 -10.12 7.13 -31.31
N ARG A 242 -11.03 8.09 -31.17
CA ARG A 242 -10.95 9.08 -30.07
C ARG A 242 -11.10 8.46 -28.68
N GLN A 243 -11.67 7.26 -28.58
CA GLN A 243 -11.88 6.53 -27.33
C GLN A 243 -10.75 5.55 -27.00
N VAL A 244 -9.78 5.36 -27.90
CA VAL A 244 -8.60 4.52 -27.64
C VAL A 244 -7.89 5.01 -26.38
N PRO A 245 -7.68 4.17 -25.34
CA PRO A 245 -7.15 4.61 -24.06
C PRO A 245 -5.83 5.38 -24.17
N ALA A 246 -4.91 4.96 -25.05
CA ALA A 246 -3.65 5.65 -25.26
C ALA A 246 -3.81 7.05 -25.89
N VAL A 247 -4.86 7.26 -26.72
CA VAL A 247 -5.21 8.58 -27.27
C VAL A 247 -5.77 9.47 -26.17
N GLN A 248 -6.60 8.95 -25.28
CA GLN A 248 -7.13 9.69 -24.15
C GLN A 248 -6.01 10.11 -23.16
N VAL A 249 -5.07 9.21 -22.90
CA VAL A 249 -3.87 9.53 -22.08
C VAL A 249 -3.05 10.63 -22.77
N LEU A 250 -2.84 10.55 -24.09
CA LEU A 250 -2.14 11.59 -24.85
C LEU A 250 -2.84 12.95 -24.71
N ARG A 251 -4.18 13.01 -24.85
CA ARG A 251 -4.96 14.25 -24.64
C ARG A 251 -4.69 14.87 -23.27
N THR A 252 -4.77 14.04 -22.23
CA THR A 252 -4.55 14.46 -20.86
C THR A 252 -3.12 14.99 -20.69
N VAL A 253 -2.12 14.29 -21.24
CA VAL A 253 -0.71 14.72 -21.15
C VAL A 253 -0.45 16.02 -21.90
N LEU A 254 -1.09 16.24 -23.05
CA LEU A 254 -1.00 17.51 -23.78
C LEU A 254 -1.59 18.65 -22.96
N VAL A 255 -2.81 18.48 -22.44
CA VAL A 255 -3.48 19.52 -21.63
C VAL A 255 -2.70 19.84 -20.36
N GLN A 256 -2.17 18.81 -19.66
CA GLN A 256 -1.43 19.05 -18.42
C GLN A 256 -0.04 19.68 -18.61
N SER A 257 0.55 19.54 -19.80
CA SER A 257 1.95 19.89 -20.02
C SER A 257 2.17 21.09 -20.92
N PHE A 258 1.18 21.44 -21.77
CA PHE A 258 1.32 22.46 -22.80
C PHE A 258 0.10 23.37 -22.86
N THR A 259 0.32 24.59 -23.36
CA THR A 259 -0.70 25.53 -23.78
C THR A 259 -0.66 25.67 -25.31
N ARG A 260 -1.79 26.00 -25.89
CA ARG A 260 -1.94 26.24 -27.31
C ARG A 260 -2.64 27.59 -27.50
N SER A 261 -2.01 28.49 -28.22
CA SER A 261 -2.53 29.84 -28.52
C SER A 261 -2.28 30.19 -29.97
N VAL A 262 -2.93 31.23 -30.44
CA VAL A 262 -2.67 31.82 -31.76
C VAL A 262 -2.00 33.14 -31.55
N SER A 263 -0.83 33.35 -32.19
CA SER A 263 -0.11 34.63 -32.15
C SER A 263 -0.84 35.72 -32.91
N GLN A 264 -0.43 36.96 -32.74
CA GLN A 264 -1.00 38.11 -33.48
C GLN A 264 -0.89 37.96 -35.01
N ASP A 265 0.11 37.23 -35.47
CA ASP A 265 0.32 36.90 -36.89
C ASP A 265 -0.49 35.69 -37.39
N GLY A 266 -1.45 35.20 -36.60
CA GLY A 266 -2.28 34.06 -36.95
C GLY A 266 -1.58 32.69 -36.88
N ARG A 267 -0.35 32.62 -36.38
CA ARG A 267 0.41 31.36 -36.26
C ARG A 267 0.10 30.65 -34.94
N GLU A 268 0.00 29.36 -35.01
CA GLU A 268 -0.15 28.54 -33.84
C GLU A 268 1.14 28.53 -33.00
N VAL A 269 1.01 28.82 -31.70
CA VAL A 269 2.09 28.82 -30.73
C VAL A 269 1.79 27.75 -29.68
N ILE A 270 2.67 26.76 -29.56
CA ILE A 270 2.63 25.73 -28.49
C ILE A 270 3.73 26.05 -27.50
N SER A 271 3.36 26.24 -26.24
CA SER A 271 4.26 26.54 -25.14
C SER A 271 4.11 25.50 -24.02
N ARG A 272 5.19 25.30 -23.26
CA ARG A 272 5.13 24.47 -22.05
C ARG A 272 4.44 25.23 -20.93
N ARG A 273 3.55 24.55 -20.19
CA ARG A 273 3.00 25.11 -18.95
C ARG A 273 4.12 25.28 -17.92
N GLU A 274 4.21 26.44 -17.31
CA GLU A 274 5.15 26.74 -16.24
C GLU A 274 4.40 26.87 -14.90
N PRO A 275 4.99 26.38 -13.79
CA PRO A 275 4.45 26.63 -12.45
C PRO A 275 4.71 28.10 -12.10
N GLY A 276 3.74 28.79 -11.52
CA GLY A 276 3.97 30.14 -11.01
C GLY A 276 2.74 31.01 -10.99
N ASP A 277 2.83 32.11 -10.23
CA ASP A 277 1.80 33.13 -10.13
C ASP A 277 1.64 33.84 -11.47
N GLY A 278 0.45 33.77 -12.05
CA GLY A 278 0.11 34.40 -13.33
C GLY A 278 0.37 33.54 -14.57
N GLY A 279 0.86 32.32 -14.43
CA GLY A 279 0.93 31.32 -15.50
C GLY A 279 -0.30 30.42 -15.57
N ASP A 280 -0.41 29.66 -16.68
CA ASP A 280 -1.49 28.69 -16.87
C ASP A 280 -1.49 27.54 -15.85
N GLY A 281 -0.50 27.51 -14.96
CA GLY A 281 -0.36 26.55 -13.87
C GLY A 281 -0.05 25.11 -14.35
N ILE A 282 0.36 24.29 -13.42
CA ILE A 282 0.45 22.83 -13.59
C ILE A 282 -0.73 22.20 -12.85
N PRO A 283 -1.43 21.21 -13.44
CA PRO A 283 -2.50 20.52 -12.76
C PRO A 283 -2.09 19.95 -11.41
N PRO A 284 -3.01 19.85 -10.44
CA PRO A 284 -2.77 19.23 -9.14
C PRO A 284 -2.17 17.82 -9.26
N ALA A 285 -1.46 17.38 -8.23
CA ALA A 285 -0.77 16.10 -8.23
C ALA A 285 -1.71 14.89 -8.36
N ASP A 286 -2.95 15.02 -7.91
CA ASP A 286 -4.01 14.02 -7.94
C ASP A 286 -4.54 13.74 -9.35
N SER A 287 -4.52 14.75 -10.23
CA SER A 287 -4.97 14.63 -11.62
C SER A 287 -3.81 14.38 -12.60
N LYS A 288 -2.56 14.59 -12.17
CA LYS A 288 -1.39 14.54 -13.03
C LYS A 288 -0.94 13.12 -13.38
N ILE A 289 -0.89 12.80 -14.68
CA ILE A 289 -0.30 11.57 -15.21
C ILE A 289 1.23 11.71 -15.23
N SER A 290 1.94 10.67 -14.78
CA SER A 290 3.40 10.60 -14.76
C SER A 290 4.00 9.52 -15.67
N SER A 291 3.15 8.64 -16.24
CA SER A 291 3.53 7.65 -17.24
C SER A 291 2.34 7.34 -18.16
N PRO A 292 2.53 7.25 -19.48
CA PRO A 292 1.45 6.88 -20.39
C PRO A 292 1.08 5.39 -20.28
N TYR A 293 1.89 4.59 -19.61
CA TYR A 293 1.70 3.15 -19.44
C TYR A 293 0.92 2.79 -18.18
N ASP A 294 0.69 3.75 -17.28
CA ASP A 294 -0.13 3.61 -16.08
C ASP A 294 -0.74 4.97 -15.76
N GLY A 295 -1.95 5.17 -16.27
CA GLY A 295 -2.71 6.41 -16.09
C GLY A 295 -3.27 6.58 -14.68
N ASP A 296 -3.28 5.53 -13.85
CA ASP A 296 -3.83 5.54 -12.48
C ASP A 296 -2.78 5.83 -11.42
N ALA A 297 -1.49 5.58 -11.73
CA ALA A 297 -0.40 5.85 -10.81
C ALA A 297 -0.30 7.35 -10.50
N ARG A 298 -0.30 7.70 -9.21
CA ARG A 298 -0.19 9.08 -8.70
C ARG A 298 0.99 9.21 -7.76
N TRP A 299 1.46 10.45 -7.61
CA TRP A 299 2.44 10.77 -6.58
C TRP A 299 1.79 10.80 -5.22
N GLY A 300 2.36 10.04 -4.29
CA GLY A 300 2.07 10.09 -2.87
C GLY A 300 3.26 10.59 -2.09
N ALA A 301 2.98 11.18 -0.91
CA ALA A 301 4.00 11.59 0.04
C ALA A 301 3.60 11.17 1.46
N LYS A 302 4.55 10.66 2.24
CA LYS A 302 4.38 10.37 3.67
C LYS A 302 5.69 10.69 4.39
N LYS A 303 5.69 11.76 5.19
CA LYS A 303 6.92 12.35 5.77
C LYS A 303 7.94 12.66 4.66
N ASP A 304 9.16 12.15 4.74
CA ASP A 304 10.25 12.38 3.80
C ASP A 304 10.23 11.44 2.58
N LEU A 305 9.27 10.52 2.53
CA LEU A 305 9.15 9.55 1.45
C LEU A 305 8.12 10.00 0.41
N THR A 306 8.54 10.06 -0.85
CA THR A 306 7.65 10.22 -2.01
C THR A 306 7.71 9.00 -2.91
N TRP A 307 6.56 8.61 -3.49
CA TRP A 307 6.53 7.50 -4.44
C TRP A 307 5.50 7.75 -5.54
N LEU A 308 5.72 7.15 -6.70
CA LEU A 308 4.72 7.04 -7.75
C LEU A 308 4.02 5.69 -7.64
N GLY A 309 2.69 5.68 -7.53
CA GLY A 309 1.94 4.43 -7.46
C GLY A 309 0.56 4.56 -6.87
N CYS A 310 0.24 3.65 -5.96
CA CYS A 310 -1.04 3.58 -5.28
C CYS A 310 -0.84 3.35 -3.77
N LYS A 311 -1.94 3.30 -3.03
CA LYS A 311 -2.01 2.84 -1.64
C LYS A 311 -2.80 1.55 -1.58
N LEU A 312 -2.38 0.67 -0.72
CA LEU A 312 -3.09 -0.53 -0.30
C LEU A 312 -3.64 -0.29 1.10
N HIS A 313 -4.96 -0.32 1.25
CA HIS A 313 -5.65 -0.25 2.54
C HIS A 313 -6.03 -1.67 2.95
N LEU A 314 -5.70 -2.05 4.18
CA LEU A 314 -6.01 -3.35 4.75
C LEU A 314 -6.82 -3.18 6.04
N SER A 315 -7.92 -3.90 6.15
CA SER A 315 -8.60 -4.13 7.42
C SER A 315 -8.42 -5.57 7.86
N GLY A 316 -8.28 -5.79 9.16
CA GLY A 316 -8.12 -7.14 9.70
C GLY A 316 -8.64 -7.24 11.13
N THR A 317 -8.99 -8.45 11.54
CA THR A 317 -9.45 -8.76 12.90
C THR A 317 -8.37 -8.49 13.95
N CYS A 318 -8.79 -8.12 15.14
CA CYS A 318 -7.95 -7.98 16.32
C CYS A 318 -8.71 -8.33 17.60
N ASP A 319 -9.62 -9.31 17.49
CA ASP A 319 -10.38 -9.81 18.61
C ASP A 319 -9.46 -10.36 19.71
N ASP A 320 -9.92 -10.24 20.96
CA ASP A 320 -9.30 -10.96 22.05
C ASP A 320 -9.48 -12.46 21.81
N PRO A 321 -8.48 -13.29 22.14
CA PRO A 321 -8.63 -14.72 22.03
C PRO A 321 -9.82 -15.17 22.91
N PRO A 322 -10.59 -16.19 22.46
CA PRO A 322 -11.64 -16.75 23.29
C PRO A 322 -11.01 -17.27 24.59
N ALA A 323 -11.69 -17.03 25.71
CA ALA A 323 -11.23 -17.52 27.00
C ALA A 323 -10.94 -19.02 26.92
N CYS A 324 -9.69 -19.39 27.05
CA CYS A 324 -9.27 -20.79 27.00
C CYS A 324 -9.71 -21.52 28.27
N GLY A 325 -10.67 -22.43 28.14
CA GLY A 325 -11.05 -23.35 29.21
C GLY A 325 -10.05 -24.48 29.46
N CYS A 326 -8.79 -24.33 29.03
CA CYS A 326 -7.76 -25.35 29.22
C CYS A 326 -7.38 -25.52 30.69
N PRO A 327 -7.44 -26.75 31.25
CA PRO A 327 -7.02 -27.00 32.63
C PRO A 327 -5.50 -26.85 32.84
N ALA A 328 -4.74 -26.60 31.79
CA ALA A 328 -3.29 -26.46 31.80
C ALA A 328 -2.85 -25.00 31.58
N ALA A 329 -3.59 -23.99 32.09
CA ALA A 329 -3.03 -22.62 32.16
C ALA A 329 -1.82 -22.66 33.12
N PRO A 330 -0.59 -22.40 32.64
CA PRO A 330 0.58 -22.43 33.53
C PRO A 330 0.42 -21.34 34.58
N ALA A 331 0.55 -21.73 35.86
CA ALA A 331 0.43 -20.86 37.03
C ALA A 331 1.48 -19.72 37.11
N ALA A 332 2.28 -19.52 36.08
CA ALA A 332 3.35 -18.52 36.01
C ALA A 332 3.43 -17.92 34.61
N GLY A 333 2.46 -17.06 34.22
CA GLY A 333 2.64 -16.11 33.09
C GLY A 333 2.94 -16.70 31.70
N GLY A 334 2.87 -18.02 31.53
CA GLY A 334 3.02 -18.70 30.24
C GLY A 334 1.72 -18.59 29.43
N ARG A 335 1.81 -18.10 28.20
CA ARG A 335 0.66 -18.08 27.28
C ARG A 335 0.35 -19.50 26.82
N CYS A 336 -0.89 -19.92 26.95
CA CYS A 336 -1.43 -21.09 26.27
C CYS A 336 -1.43 -20.80 24.76
N GLY A 337 -1.08 -21.77 23.91
CA GLY A 337 -1.09 -21.59 22.44
C GLY A 337 -2.43 -21.15 21.84
N HIS A 338 -3.52 -21.26 22.61
CA HIS A 338 -4.87 -20.81 22.27
C HIS A 338 -5.15 -19.33 22.62
N ASP A 339 -4.17 -18.62 23.21
CA ASP A 339 -4.31 -17.23 23.63
C ASP A 339 -4.15 -16.20 22.48
N VAL A 340 -4.12 -16.64 21.24
CA VAL A 340 -3.95 -15.75 20.08
C VAL A 340 -5.08 -16.03 19.07
N ALA A 341 -5.93 -15.04 18.83
CA ALA A 341 -6.87 -15.11 17.71
C ALA A 341 -6.11 -14.98 16.37
N PRO A 342 -6.54 -15.65 15.30
CA PRO A 342 -5.94 -15.42 13.99
C PRO A 342 -6.26 -14.01 13.53
N ASP A 343 -5.24 -13.19 13.34
CA ASP A 343 -5.35 -11.82 12.79
C ASP A 343 -5.63 -11.89 11.29
N LEU A 344 -6.88 -11.99 10.87
CA LEU A 344 -7.29 -12.25 9.49
C LEU A 344 -7.61 -10.96 8.75
N VAL A 345 -7.16 -10.83 7.52
CA VAL A 345 -7.52 -9.72 6.63
C VAL A 345 -8.96 -9.89 6.16
N THR A 346 -9.79 -8.89 6.39
CA THR A 346 -11.24 -8.90 6.14
C THR A 346 -11.67 -7.94 5.04
N ALA A 347 -10.89 -6.89 4.77
CA ALA A 347 -11.14 -6.00 3.65
C ALA A 347 -9.83 -5.48 3.05
N VAL A 348 -9.87 -5.24 1.75
CA VAL A 348 -8.76 -4.73 0.94
C VAL A 348 -9.28 -3.65 0.02
N ALA A 349 -8.57 -2.54 -0.09
CA ALA A 349 -8.83 -1.55 -1.13
C ALA A 349 -7.51 -1.03 -1.70
N ALA A 350 -7.49 -0.76 -3.01
CA ALA A 350 -6.38 -0.07 -3.66
C ALA A 350 -6.87 1.28 -4.18
N THR A 351 -6.14 2.35 -3.86
CA THR A 351 -6.47 3.71 -4.28
C THR A 351 -5.28 4.39 -4.94
N PRO A 352 -5.47 5.41 -5.78
CA PRO A 352 -4.37 6.28 -6.19
C PRO A 352 -3.60 6.79 -4.96
N ALA A 353 -2.28 6.96 -5.08
CA ALA A 353 -1.46 7.39 -3.95
C ALA A 353 -1.83 8.79 -3.42
N SER A 354 -2.53 9.61 -4.21
CA SER A 354 -3.03 10.93 -3.84
C SER A 354 -4.25 10.90 -2.91
N VAL A 355 -5.04 9.81 -2.91
CA VAL A 355 -6.20 9.66 -2.02
C VAL A 355 -5.73 9.61 -0.58
N THR A 356 -6.35 10.41 0.29
CA THR A 356 -5.97 10.45 1.71
C THR A 356 -6.55 9.25 2.47
N ASP A 357 -5.90 8.88 3.56
CA ASP A 357 -6.41 7.79 4.41
C ASP A 357 -7.75 8.15 5.04
N ALA A 358 -7.99 9.44 5.32
CA ALA A 358 -9.25 9.95 5.85
C ALA A 358 -10.44 9.75 4.89
N GLU A 359 -10.23 9.84 3.58
CA GLU A 359 -11.26 9.56 2.56
C GLU A 359 -11.65 8.09 2.54
N MET A 360 -10.76 7.20 2.98
CA MET A 360 -10.99 5.75 3.00
C MET A 360 -11.61 5.22 4.29
N THR A 361 -11.86 6.07 5.29
CA THR A 361 -12.42 5.64 6.57
C THR A 361 -13.80 5.01 6.41
N LEU A 362 -14.75 5.75 5.87
CA LEU A 362 -16.11 5.22 5.66
C LEU A 362 -16.17 4.11 4.59
N PRO A 363 -15.48 4.21 3.44
CA PRO A 363 -15.42 3.11 2.50
C PRO A 363 -14.91 1.79 3.09
N ALA A 364 -13.91 1.83 3.99
CA ALA A 364 -13.41 0.64 4.65
C ALA A 364 -14.47 0.01 5.58
N VAL A 365 -15.20 0.84 6.35
CA VAL A 365 -16.30 0.37 7.20
C VAL A 365 -17.44 -0.19 6.34
N ALA A 366 -17.82 0.50 5.27
CA ALA A 366 -18.87 0.07 4.35
C ALA A 366 -18.55 -1.28 3.69
N ALA A 367 -17.28 -1.51 3.30
CA ALA A 367 -16.85 -2.77 2.74
C ALA A 367 -16.99 -3.94 3.72
N LEU A 368 -16.77 -3.70 5.00
CA LEU A 368 -16.99 -4.70 6.05
C LEU A 368 -18.48 -4.93 6.32
N ALA A 369 -19.27 -3.85 6.35
CA ALA A 369 -20.72 -3.95 6.51
C ALA A 369 -21.39 -4.70 5.34
N GLY A 370 -20.93 -4.46 4.11
CA GLY A 370 -21.42 -5.18 2.92
C GLY A 370 -21.13 -6.68 2.91
N ARG A 371 -20.23 -7.15 3.79
CA ARG A 371 -19.90 -8.56 4.03
C ARG A 371 -20.55 -9.15 5.28
N ASP A 372 -21.44 -8.41 5.92
CA ASP A 372 -21.99 -8.78 7.24
C ASP A 372 -20.89 -8.98 8.32
N LEU A 373 -19.78 -8.28 8.17
CA LEU A 373 -18.62 -8.33 9.08
C LEU A 373 -18.34 -6.97 9.73
N ALA A 374 -19.35 -6.08 9.81
CA ALA A 374 -19.21 -4.80 10.50
C ALA A 374 -18.70 -5.02 11.93
N PRO A 375 -17.58 -4.41 12.34
CA PRO A 375 -17.07 -4.56 13.69
C PRO A 375 -17.88 -3.72 14.68
N GLY A 376 -17.93 -4.12 15.95
CA GLY A 376 -18.41 -3.24 17.02
C GLY A 376 -17.40 -2.10 17.27
N ARG A 377 -16.10 -2.39 17.15
CA ARG A 377 -15.01 -1.42 17.30
C ARG A 377 -13.99 -1.54 16.20
N GLN A 378 -13.57 -0.40 15.64
CA GLN A 378 -12.52 -0.36 14.63
C GLN A 378 -11.41 0.61 15.03
N TYR A 379 -10.16 0.20 14.86
CA TYR A 379 -8.94 0.91 15.25
C TYR A 379 -8.16 1.36 14.01
N PRO A 380 -8.55 2.46 13.34
CA PRO A 380 -7.80 2.97 12.20
C PRO A 380 -6.60 3.81 12.67
N ASP A 381 -5.57 3.94 11.79
CA ASP A 381 -4.46 4.86 12.04
C ASP A 381 -4.93 6.32 12.13
N GLY A 382 -4.17 7.16 12.84
CA GLY A 382 -4.49 8.58 12.97
C GLY A 382 -4.60 9.35 11.65
N GLY A 383 -4.09 8.81 10.55
CA GLY A 383 -4.31 9.31 9.20
C GLY A 383 -5.75 9.22 8.71
N TYR A 384 -6.52 8.25 9.22
CA TYR A 384 -7.94 8.05 8.93
C TYR A 384 -8.85 8.93 9.81
N ALA A 385 -8.30 9.54 10.86
CA ALA A 385 -9.08 10.20 11.89
C ALA A 385 -9.75 11.49 11.38
N SER A 386 -11.10 11.54 11.43
CA SER A 386 -11.86 12.77 11.41
C SER A 386 -13.08 12.63 12.32
N ALA A 387 -13.43 13.69 13.06
CA ALA A 387 -14.59 13.66 13.94
C ALA A 387 -15.89 13.40 13.17
N ARG A 388 -15.96 13.84 11.92
CA ARG A 388 -17.10 13.56 11.03
C ARG A 388 -17.18 12.08 10.69
N ALA A 389 -16.07 11.44 10.33
CA ALA A 389 -16.06 10.02 10.03
C ALA A 389 -16.41 9.16 11.26
N VAL A 390 -16.00 9.57 12.46
CA VAL A 390 -16.39 8.88 13.71
C VAL A 390 -17.91 8.92 13.90
N LEU A 391 -18.51 10.10 13.69
CA LEU A 391 -19.97 10.27 13.80
C LEU A 391 -20.72 9.46 12.74
N ASP A 392 -20.27 9.53 11.49
CA ASP A 392 -20.93 8.87 10.37
C ASP A 392 -20.80 7.34 10.44
N ALA A 393 -19.66 6.81 10.89
CA ALA A 393 -19.47 5.38 11.12
C ALA A 393 -20.42 4.82 12.19
N ALA A 394 -20.59 5.57 13.29
CA ALA A 394 -21.51 5.19 14.35
C ALA A 394 -22.98 5.22 13.87
N ARG A 395 -23.37 6.25 13.11
CA ARG A 395 -24.75 6.44 12.65
C ARG A 395 -25.15 5.50 11.53
N GLN A 396 -24.28 5.31 10.54
CA GLN A 396 -24.61 4.54 9.34
C GLN A 396 -24.40 3.05 9.52
N PHE A 397 -23.42 2.66 10.33
CA PHE A 397 -22.98 1.26 10.43
C PHE A 397 -22.97 0.71 11.86
N GLY A 398 -23.26 1.54 12.88
CA GLY A 398 -23.16 1.12 14.29
C GLY A 398 -21.73 0.85 14.76
N VAL A 399 -20.72 1.32 14.04
CA VAL A 399 -19.30 1.05 14.30
C VAL A 399 -18.67 2.16 15.13
N THR A 400 -18.07 1.80 16.27
CA THR A 400 -17.28 2.72 17.08
C THR A 400 -15.85 2.81 16.55
N LEU A 401 -15.46 3.98 16.01
CA LEU A 401 -14.05 4.21 15.61
C LEU A 401 -13.23 4.66 16.82
N VAL A 402 -12.23 3.88 17.19
CA VAL A 402 -11.23 4.22 18.21
C VAL A 402 -10.00 4.76 17.50
N THR A 403 -9.86 6.08 17.43
CA THR A 403 -8.79 6.74 16.68
C THR A 403 -8.47 8.10 17.28
N PRO A 404 -7.19 8.54 17.30
CA PRO A 404 -6.82 9.82 17.87
C PRO A 404 -7.31 10.97 16.99
N LEU A 405 -8.26 11.75 17.49
CA LEU A 405 -8.68 13.00 16.85
C LEU A 405 -7.60 14.07 17.05
N ARG A 406 -7.21 14.71 15.96
CA ARG A 406 -6.16 15.72 15.99
C ARG A 406 -6.50 16.85 16.97
N ALA A 407 -5.50 17.27 17.74
CA ALA A 407 -5.60 18.45 18.58
C ALA A 407 -5.85 19.72 17.75
N ASP A 408 -6.24 20.81 18.41
CA ASP A 408 -6.35 22.11 17.74
C ASP A 408 -4.97 22.53 17.21
N SER A 409 -4.88 22.73 15.90
CA SER A 409 -3.66 23.14 15.22
C SER A 409 -3.50 24.65 15.11
N SER A 410 -4.39 25.44 15.75
CA SER A 410 -4.27 26.89 15.76
C SER A 410 -2.97 27.35 16.40
N ARG A 411 -2.52 28.55 16.03
CA ARG A 411 -1.27 29.10 16.55
C ARG A 411 -1.26 29.19 18.06
N GLN A 412 -2.38 29.59 18.65
CA GLN A 412 -2.55 29.75 20.09
C GLN A 412 -2.47 28.38 20.80
N ALA A 413 -3.16 27.37 20.28
CA ALA A 413 -3.11 26.02 20.83
C ALA A 413 -1.70 25.42 20.78
N ARG A 414 -0.98 25.61 19.63
CA ARG A 414 0.41 25.13 19.50
C ARG A 414 1.39 25.84 20.43
N ALA A 415 1.16 27.15 20.67
CA ALA A 415 1.99 27.95 21.55
C ALA A 415 1.68 27.73 23.05
N GLY A 416 0.57 27.09 23.38
CA GLY A 416 0.06 27.01 24.75
C GLY A 416 -0.23 28.37 25.37
N GLN A 417 -0.40 29.41 24.54
CA GLN A 417 -0.57 30.80 24.97
C GLN A 417 -1.65 31.49 24.16
N GLY A 418 -2.39 32.39 24.80
CA GLY A 418 -3.46 33.15 24.17
C GLY A 418 -4.77 32.38 24.08
N TYR A 419 -5.70 32.92 23.32
CA TYR A 419 -7.06 32.38 23.21
C TYR A 419 -7.18 31.48 21.98
N ASP A 420 -7.08 30.18 22.17
CA ASP A 420 -7.42 29.18 21.16
C ASP A 420 -8.96 29.03 21.07
N ARG A 421 -9.43 28.03 20.31
CA ARG A 421 -10.86 27.83 20.10
C ARG A 421 -11.60 27.44 21.38
N SER A 422 -10.97 26.73 22.29
CA SER A 422 -11.58 26.25 23.53
C SER A 422 -11.89 27.36 24.52
N ALA A 423 -11.21 28.50 24.39
CA ALA A 423 -11.44 29.67 25.22
C ALA A 423 -12.72 30.44 24.88
N PHE A 424 -13.43 30.09 23.80
CA PHE A 424 -14.64 30.76 23.34
C PHE A 424 -15.89 29.94 23.66
N ALA A 425 -16.89 30.55 24.25
CA ALA A 425 -18.19 29.94 24.47
C ALA A 425 -19.02 29.96 23.18
N ILE A 426 -19.38 28.79 22.65
CA ILE A 426 -20.14 28.65 21.43
C ILE A 426 -21.57 28.31 21.76
N ASP A 427 -22.50 29.17 21.31
CA ASP A 427 -23.94 28.94 21.40
C ASP A 427 -24.49 28.65 20.00
N TYR A 428 -24.78 27.38 19.74
CA TYR A 428 -25.29 26.91 18.45
C TYR A 428 -26.76 27.25 18.25
N ASP A 429 -27.55 27.43 19.33
CA ASP A 429 -28.97 27.71 19.25
C ASP A 429 -29.17 29.20 18.95
N ALA A 430 -28.40 30.07 19.60
CA ALA A 430 -28.39 31.52 19.32
C ALA A 430 -27.55 31.86 18.05
N GLY A 431 -26.76 30.95 17.51
CA GLY A 431 -25.85 31.24 16.39
C GLY A 431 -24.79 32.28 16.74
N THR A 432 -24.27 32.24 17.97
CA THR A 432 -23.28 33.22 18.46
C THR A 432 -22.11 32.58 19.16
N VAL A 433 -21.00 33.32 19.22
CA VAL A 433 -19.80 32.93 19.97
C VAL A 433 -19.40 34.09 20.88
N THR A 434 -19.27 33.83 22.16
CA THR A 434 -18.80 34.79 23.15
C THR A 434 -17.30 34.60 23.39
N CYS A 435 -16.53 35.70 23.24
CA CYS A 435 -15.09 35.68 23.46
C CYS A 435 -14.76 35.72 24.98
N PRO A 436 -13.51 35.37 25.39
CA PRO A 436 -13.11 35.44 26.79
C PRO A 436 -13.24 36.80 27.48
N GLN A 437 -13.40 37.86 26.71
CA GLN A 437 -13.66 39.23 27.19
C GLN A 437 -15.15 39.58 27.19
N GLY A 438 -16.06 38.58 27.12
CA GLY A 438 -17.50 38.75 27.23
C GLY A 438 -18.15 39.41 26.01
N LYS A 439 -17.49 39.51 24.85
CA LYS A 439 -18.08 40.12 23.64
C LYS A 439 -18.59 39.03 22.70
N SER A 440 -19.86 39.17 22.27
CA SER A 440 -20.46 38.25 21.30
C SER A 440 -20.00 38.53 19.87
N SER A 441 -20.02 37.49 19.06
CA SER A 441 -19.72 37.56 17.62
C SER A 441 -20.78 38.39 16.88
N THR A 442 -20.38 38.98 15.74
CA THR A 442 -21.26 39.77 14.87
C THR A 442 -21.64 39.04 13.58
N GLY A 443 -21.07 37.89 13.33
CA GLY A 443 -21.37 37.10 12.16
C GLY A 443 -21.24 35.61 12.42
N TRP A 444 -22.21 34.86 11.86
CA TRP A 444 -22.30 33.42 11.90
C TRP A 444 -22.66 32.95 10.49
N THR A 445 -21.74 32.36 9.76
CA THR A 445 -21.96 32.04 8.35
C THR A 445 -21.62 30.56 8.11
N PRO A 446 -22.59 29.71 7.82
CA PRO A 446 -22.36 28.36 7.35
C PRO A 446 -21.63 28.43 5.99
N VAL A 447 -20.61 27.62 5.83
CA VAL A 447 -19.80 27.54 4.59
C VAL A 447 -19.45 26.09 4.31
N ARG A 448 -19.32 25.73 3.04
CA ARG A 448 -18.74 24.47 2.63
C ARG A 448 -17.35 24.73 2.06
N ALA A 449 -16.33 24.23 2.72
CA ALA A 449 -14.94 24.42 2.31
C ALA A 449 -14.20 23.08 2.37
N GLU A 450 -13.43 22.77 1.32
CA GLU A 450 -12.68 21.53 1.20
C GLU A 450 -13.58 20.28 1.33
N GLY A 451 -14.80 20.35 0.79
CA GLY A 451 -15.79 19.27 0.87
C GLY A 451 -16.48 19.09 2.22
N HIS A 452 -16.16 19.92 3.23
CA HIS A 452 -16.70 19.81 4.58
C HIS A 452 -17.56 21.03 4.98
N ASP A 453 -18.64 20.76 5.72
CA ASP A 453 -19.46 21.81 6.30
C ASP A 453 -18.73 22.41 7.51
N LYS A 454 -18.62 23.74 7.52
CA LYS A 454 -17.95 24.53 8.56
C LYS A 454 -18.80 25.77 8.84
N ILE A 455 -18.56 26.41 9.95
CA ILE A 455 -19.20 27.67 10.30
C ILE A 455 -18.10 28.71 10.53
N VAL A 456 -18.14 29.78 9.77
CA VAL A 456 -17.25 30.93 9.95
C VAL A 456 -17.90 31.95 10.84
N VAL A 457 -17.31 32.15 12.01
CA VAL A 457 -17.74 33.12 13.02
C VAL A 457 -16.82 34.34 12.99
N ARG A 458 -17.37 35.54 12.96
CA ARG A 458 -16.63 36.78 12.95
C ARG A 458 -17.00 37.66 14.13
N SER A 459 -15.99 38.21 14.80
CA SER A 459 -16.19 39.26 15.83
C SER A 459 -16.04 40.65 15.18
N GLY A 460 -16.81 41.60 15.65
CA GLY A 460 -16.76 42.97 15.15
C GLY A 460 -15.41 43.64 15.44
N ILE A 461 -14.89 44.37 14.47
CA ILE A 461 -13.61 45.08 14.62
C ILE A 461 -13.68 46.17 15.72
N LEU A 462 -14.83 46.78 15.90
CA LEU A 462 -15.08 47.80 16.96
C LEU A 462 -14.90 47.22 18.35
N ASN A 463 -15.25 45.92 18.56
CA ASN A 463 -15.04 45.22 19.81
C ASN A 463 -13.59 44.76 19.97
N CYS A 464 -12.93 44.35 18.87
CA CYS A 464 -11.60 43.78 18.91
C CYS A 464 -10.48 44.82 18.89
N ARG A 465 -10.68 46.01 18.30
CA ARG A 465 -9.64 47.05 18.22
C ARG A 465 -9.22 47.59 19.58
N PRO A 466 -10.16 47.98 20.49
CA PRO A 466 -9.79 48.46 21.82
C PRO A 466 -9.56 47.34 22.84
N CYS A 467 -9.63 46.07 22.45
CA CYS A 467 -9.54 44.96 23.37
C CYS A 467 -8.12 44.82 23.95
N PRO A 468 -7.97 44.83 25.29
CA PRO A 468 -6.64 44.74 25.93
C PRO A 468 -5.97 43.37 25.66
N ALA A 469 -6.77 42.33 25.40
CA ALA A 469 -6.27 40.98 25.11
C ALA A 469 -6.11 40.69 23.60
N ARG A 470 -6.10 41.75 22.75
CA ARG A 470 -6.06 41.55 21.29
C ARG A 470 -4.87 40.74 20.79
N GLU A 471 -3.69 40.97 21.34
CA GLU A 471 -2.46 40.29 20.94
C GLU A 471 -2.50 38.78 21.25
N LEU A 472 -3.17 38.42 22.36
CA LEU A 472 -3.38 37.02 22.72
C LEU A 472 -4.43 36.34 21.84
N CYS A 473 -5.29 37.13 21.16
CA CYS A 473 -6.44 36.63 20.42
C CYS A 473 -6.21 36.60 18.91
N THR A 474 -5.76 37.70 18.28
CA THR A 474 -5.66 37.79 16.81
C THR A 474 -4.52 38.69 16.35
N LYS A 475 -3.87 38.31 15.24
CA LYS A 475 -2.89 39.14 14.52
C LYS A 475 -3.52 39.96 13.38
N ALA A 476 -4.83 39.82 13.13
CA ALA A 476 -5.49 40.53 12.03
C ALA A 476 -5.49 42.04 12.28
N ALA A 477 -4.81 42.79 11.42
CA ALA A 477 -4.70 44.23 11.60
C ALA A 477 -6.02 44.98 11.31
N ARG A 478 -6.73 44.58 10.24
CA ARG A 478 -7.91 45.27 9.71
C ARG A 478 -9.26 44.69 10.13
N ASN A 479 -9.27 43.44 10.66
CA ASN A 479 -10.49 42.72 10.99
C ASN A 479 -10.52 42.32 12.48
N GLY A 480 -11.70 41.93 12.98
CA GLY A 480 -11.83 41.26 14.26
C GLY A 480 -11.38 39.81 14.21
N ARG A 481 -11.50 39.11 15.35
CA ARG A 481 -11.23 37.67 15.40
C ARG A 481 -12.19 36.92 14.48
N GLN A 482 -11.62 36.02 13.67
CA GLN A 482 -12.39 35.03 12.94
C GLN A 482 -12.08 33.64 13.51
N LEU A 483 -13.13 32.87 13.75
CA LEU A 483 -13.03 31.44 14.09
C LEU A 483 -13.72 30.63 13.01
N THR A 484 -13.17 29.45 12.75
CA THR A 484 -13.86 28.42 11.96
C THR A 484 -14.19 27.28 12.89
N ILE A 485 -15.47 27.01 13.09
CA ILE A 485 -15.96 25.93 13.93
C ILE A 485 -16.65 24.85 13.10
N LEU A 486 -16.79 23.68 13.67
CA LEU A 486 -17.50 22.55 13.05
C LEU A 486 -18.99 22.64 13.33
N PRO A 487 -19.85 21.95 12.57
CA PRO A 487 -21.25 21.77 12.95
C PRO A 487 -21.39 21.21 14.38
N ARG A 488 -22.48 21.54 15.06
CA ARG A 488 -22.72 21.23 16.48
C ARG A 488 -22.34 19.81 16.86
N GLU A 489 -22.94 18.84 16.18
CA GLU A 489 -22.74 17.41 16.48
C GLU A 489 -21.29 16.96 16.40
N VAL A 490 -20.58 17.42 15.36
CA VAL A 490 -19.16 17.10 15.16
C VAL A 490 -18.27 17.78 16.19
N HIS A 491 -18.63 19.01 16.58
CA HIS A 491 -17.92 19.75 17.62
C HIS A 491 -18.11 19.11 19.00
N GLU A 492 -19.33 18.78 19.36
CA GLU A 492 -19.67 18.14 20.65
C GLU A 492 -19.00 16.76 20.77
N LEU A 493 -19.04 15.93 19.69
CA LEU A 493 -18.30 14.67 19.64
C LEU A 493 -16.81 14.87 19.85
N GLN A 494 -16.22 15.86 19.16
CA GLN A 494 -14.79 16.14 19.27
C GLN A 494 -14.42 16.61 20.69
N ALA A 495 -15.26 17.40 21.33
CA ALA A 495 -15.08 17.87 22.70
C ALA A 495 -15.20 16.72 23.72
N ALA A 496 -16.09 15.77 23.47
CA ALA A 496 -16.27 14.59 24.35
C ALA A 496 -15.13 13.58 24.22
N VAL A 497 -14.64 13.32 22.99
CA VAL A 497 -13.63 12.27 22.73
C VAL A 497 -12.21 12.70 23.11
N ARG A 498 -11.83 13.96 22.88
CA ARG A 498 -10.44 14.42 23.09
C ARG A 498 -9.88 14.27 24.50
N PRO A 499 -10.62 14.60 25.58
CA PRO A 499 -10.09 14.40 26.92
C PRO A 499 -9.78 12.93 27.22
N GLY A 500 -10.67 12.01 26.85
CA GLY A 500 -10.47 10.58 27.09
C GLY A 500 -9.26 9.97 26.36
N GLN A 501 -8.74 10.61 25.31
CA GLN A 501 -7.55 10.14 24.61
C GLN A 501 -6.26 10.24 25.46
N GLN A 502 -6.26 10.98 26.55
CA GLN A 502 -5.17 11.07 27.50
C GLN A 502 -5.22 9.94 28.53
N ASP A 503 -6.34 9.26 28.66
CA ASP A 503 -6.52 8.20 29.63
C ASP A 503 -5.68 6.98 29.27
N GLN A 504 -5.09 6.36 30.28
CA GLN A 504 -4.23 5.19 30.10
C GLN A 504 -4.99 4.01 29.48
N ASP A 505 -6.24 3.81 29.91
CA ASP A 505 -7.11 2.72 29.39
C ASP A 505 -7.41 2.90 27.92
N TRP A 506 -7.69 4.15 27.48
CA TRP A 506 -7.90 4.45 26.07
C TRP A 506 -6.63 4.22 25.24
N GLN A 507 -5.47 4.62 25.76
CA GLN A 507 -4.20 4.43 25.08
C GLN A 507 -3.82 2.95 24.97
N GLU A 508 -4.11 2.16 26.00
CA GLU A 508 -3.88 0.72 26.01
C GLU A 508 -4.78 0.03 24.99
N ASP A 509 -6.07 0.39 24.97
CA ASP A 509 -7.01 -0.11 23.99
C ASP A 509 -6.61 0.25 22.54
N TYR A 510 -6.17 1.49 22.29
CA TYR A 510 -5.73 1.93 20.98
C TYR A 510 -4.45 1.23 20.50
N LYS A 511 -3.62 0.69 21.38
CA LYS A 511 -2.43 -0.10 21.01
C LYS A 511 -2.75 -1.32 20.15
N ARG A 512 -3.99 -1.83 20.20
CA ARG A 512 -4.48 -2.92 19.33
C ARG A 512 -4.28 -2.60 17.85
N ARG A 513 -4.30 -1.32 17.47
CA ARG A 513 -4.01 -0.86 16.11
C ARG A 513 -2.66 -1.35 15.59
N SER A 514 -1.64 -1.35 16.43
CA SER A 514 -0.26 -1.63 16.00
C SER A 514 -0.07 -2.98 15.29
N GLY A 515 -0.91 -3.97 15.61
CA GLY A 515 -0.81 -5.28 14.98
C GLY A 515 -1.10 -5.29 13.46
N ILE A 516 -1.77 -4.27 12.89
CA ILE A 516 -1.95 -4.17 11.43
C ILE A 516 -0.61 -3.94 10.70
N GLU A 517 0.34 -3.27 11.35
CA GLU A 517 1.68 -3.07 10.79
C GLU A 517 2.39 -4.42 10.56
N GLY A 518 2.17 -5.39 11.46
CA GLY A 518 2.62 -6.76 11.29
C GLY A 518 1.95 -7.46 10.09
N ALA A 519 0.65 -7.20 9.86
CA ALA A 519 -0.07 -7.72 8.70
C ALA A 519 0.48 -7.14 7.39
N ILE A 520 0.70 -5.84 7.35
CA ILE A 520 1.28 -5.15 6.19
C ILE A 520 2.71 -5.64 5.94
N SER A 521 3.53 -5.75 6.99
CA SER A 521 4.90 -6.27 6.87
C SER A 521 4.93 -7.68 6.30
N GLN A 522 4.05 -8.56 6.79
CA GLN A 522 3.93 -9.92 6.28
C GLN A 522 3.44 -9.95 4.84
N ALA A 523 2.43 -9.14 4.46
CA ALA A 523 1.96 -9.01 3.10
C ALA A 523 3.10 -8.56 2.15
N VAL A 524 3.89 -7.58 2.56
CA VAL A 524 5.06 -7.12 1.78
C VAL A 524 6.11 -8.23 1.61
N THR A 525 6.39 -8.98 2.67
CA THR A 525 7.45 -10.01 2.66
C THR A 525 7.02 -11.28 1.91
N VAL A 526 5.77 -11.72 2.10
CA VAL A 526 5.25 -12.97 1.51
C VAL A 526 4.83 -12.77 0.06
N THR A 527 4.07 -11.70 -0.23
CA THR A 527 3.44 -11.54 -1.56
C THR A 527 4.09 -10.47 -2.42
N GLY A 528 5.14 -9.80 -1.93
CA GLY A 528 5.82 -8.74 -2.67
C GLY A 528 4.96 -7.49 -2.93
N CYS A 529 3.85 -7.30 -2.21
CA CYS A 529 2.83 -6.27 -2.50
C CYS A 529 3.34 -4.82 -2.42
N ARG A 530 4.58 -4.58 -1.96
CA ARG A 530 5.22 -3.25 -1.98
C ARG A 530 5.41 -2.71 -3.40
N ARG A 531 5.46 -3.57 -4.40
CA ARG A 531 5.54 -3.21 -5.81
C ARG A 531 4.34 -3.78 -6.55
N ALA A 532 3.64 -2.93 -7.31
CA ALA A 532 2.57 -3.39 -8.17
C ALA A 532 3.13 -4.37 -9.22
N ARG A 533 2.52 -5.54 -9.36
CA ARG A 533 2.83 -6.52 -10.42
C ARG A 533 2.23 -6.11 -11.75
N TYR A 534 1.16 -5.33 -11.72
CA TYR A 534 0.35 -4.95 -12.85
C TYR A 534 0.31 -3.44 -13.02
N ARG A 535 -0.04 -2.98 -14.20
CA ARG A 535 -0.27 -1.57 -14.52
C ARG A 535 -1.74 -1.25 -14.39
N GLY A 536 -2.04 -0.13 -13.74
CA GLY A 536 -3.40 0.35 -13.48
C GLY A 536 -4.06 -0.28 -12.26
N LEU A 537 -4.93 0.49 -11.59
CA LEU A 537 -5.63 0.07 -10.38
C LEU A 537 -6.54 -1.12 -10.62
N ARG A 538 -7.22 -1.17 -11.76
CA ARG A 538 -8.12 -2.26 -12.14
C ARG A 538 -7.46 -3.65 -12.14
N LYS A 539 -6.14 -3.72 -12.35
CA LYS A 539 -5.38 -4.96 -12.29
C LYS A 539 -4.61 -5.13 -10.99
N THR A 540 -4.25 -4.02 -10.35
CA THR A 540 -3.50 -4.02 -9.09
C THR A 540 -4.39 -4.41 -7.91
N HIS A 541 -5.63 -3.89 -7.85
CA HIS A 541 -6.57 -4.21 -6.78
C HIS A 541 -6.87 -5.71 -6.68
N PRO A 542 -7.27 -6.43 -7.74
CA PRO A 542 -7.44 -7.89 -7.68
C PRO A 542 -6.18 -8.62 -7.21
N GLY A 543 -5.00 -8.18 -7.64
CA GLY A 543 -3.73 -8.74 -7.16
C GLY A 543 -3.58 -8.65 -5.64
N HIS A 544 -4.00 -7.56 -5.03
CA HIS A 544 -3.99 -7.39 -3.57
C HIS A 544 -5.05 -8.24 -2.87
N LEU A 545 -6.22 -8.46 -3.47
CA LEU A 545 -7.24 -9.38 -2.94
C LEU A 545 -6.72 -10.81 -2.88
N TYR A 546 -6.13 -11.31 -3.96
CA TYR A 546 -5.49 -12.64 -3.96
C TYR A 546 -4.33 -12.71 -2.97
N SER A 547 -3.57 -11.62 -2.79
CA SER A 547 -2.52 -11.54 -1.77
C SER A 547 -3.08 -11.60 -0.34
N ALA A 548 -4.22 -10.97 -0.08
CA ALA A 548 -4.88 -11.03 1.23
C ALA A 548 -5.39 -12.43 1.56
N VAL A 549 -5.96 -13.13 0.58
CA VAL A 549 -6.36 -14.54 0.73
C VAL A 549 -5.14 -15.41 1.02
N ALA A 550 -4.04 -15.24 0.26
CA ALA A 550 -2.79 -15.95 0.51
C ALA A 550 -2.26 -15.71 1.93
N LEU A 551 -2.31 -14.46 2.39
CA LEU A 551 -1.91 -14.08 3.74
C LEU A 551 -2.79 -14.75 4.80
N ASN A 552 -4.11 -14.77 4.60
CA ASN A 552 -5.06 -15.43 5.50
C ASN A 552 -4.79 -16.93 5.59
N LEU A 553 -4.50 -17.60 4.48
CA LEU A 553 -4.15 -19.04 4.49
C LEU A 553 -2.86 -19.30 5.27
N CYS A 554 -1.84 -18.46 5.11
CA CYS A 554 -0.61 -18.54 5.90
C CYS A 554 -0.86 -18.34 7.40
N ARG A 555 -1.74 -17.38 7.77
CA ARG A 555 -2.08 -17.07 9.15
C ARG A 555 -2.91 -18.16 9.81
N LEU A 556 -3.86 -18.72 9.08
CA LEU A 556 -4.63 -19.88 9.54
C LEU A 556 -3.76 -21.10 9.81
N ASP A 557 -2.80 -21.37 8.92
CA ASP A 557 -1.87 -22.47 9.11
C ASP A 557 -0.95 -22.25 10.32
N ALA A 558 -0.47 -21.02 10.50
CA ALA A 558 0.33 -20.63 11.66
C ALA A 558 -0.49 -20.76 12.97
N TYR A 559 -1.71 -20.26 12.98
CA TYR A 559 -2.64 -20.37 14.11
C TYR A 559 -2.91 -21.82 14.51
N ARG A 560 -3.26 -22.67 13.53
CA ARG A 560 -3.57 -24.09 13.77
C ARG A 560 -2.36 -24.95 14.18
N ASN A 561 -1.14 -24.46 13.91
CA ASN A 561 0.10 -25.16 14.28
C ASN A 561 0.87 -24.48 15.42
N ASP A 562 0.24 -23.56 16.18
CA ASP A 562 0.87 -22.77 17.25
C ASP A 562 2.22 -22.17 16.85
N THR A 563 2.32 -21.79 15.58
CA THR A 563 3.57 -21.22 15.05
C THR A 563 3.48 -19.69 15.12
N PRO A 564 4.42 -18.98 15.77
CA PRO A 564 4.40 -17.52 15.82
C PRO A 564 4.46 -16.92 14.41
N LEU A 565 3.53 -16.02 14.08
CA LEU A 565 3.47 -15.31 12.81
C LEU A 565 4.71 -14.44 12.56
N ASN A 566 5.33 -13.94 13.61
CA ASN A 566 6.56 -13.18 13.58
C ASN A 566 7.71 -13.99 14.18
N ARG A 567 8.36 -14.82 13.38
CA ARG A 567 9.77 -15.09 13.63
C ARG A 567 10.52 -13.79 13.27
N ALA A 568 10.73 -12.94 14.25
CA ALA A 568 11.76 -11.91 14.13
C ALA A 568 13.05 -12.65 13.75
N THR A 569 13.43 -12.56 12.49
CA THR A 569 14.76 -12.97 12.05
C THR A 569 15.72 -11.94 12.63
N THR A 570 16.05 -12.13 13.92
CA THR A 570 17.11 -11.34 14.55
C THR A 570 18.36 -11.61 13.75
N THR A 571 18.90 -10.58 13.14
CA THR A 571 20.20 -10.66 12.45
C THR A 571 21.24 -11.17 13.46
N HIS A 572 22.32 -11.79 12.99
CA HIS A 572 23.40 -12.22 13.88
C HIS A 572 23.91 -11.06 14.72
N LEU A 573 23.97 -9.84 14.18
CA LEU A 573 24.35 -8.62 14.91
C LEU A 573 23.34 -8.27 16.00
N ALA A 574 22.03 -8.34 15.72
CA ALA A 574 21.00 -8.11 16.73
C ALA A 574 21.02 -9.16 17.84
N ARG A 575 21.34 -10.43 17.53
CA ARG A 575 21.52 -11.47 18.54
C ARG A 575 22.69 -11.17 19.47
N LEU A 576 23.78 -10.64 18.95
CA LEU A 576 24.93 -10.21 19.75
C LEU A 576 24.56 -9.05 20.68
N SER A 577 23.84 -8.03 20.19
CA SER A 577 23.40 -6.90 21.02
C SER A 577 22.40 -7.32 22.10
N TYR A 578 21.49 -8.25 21.82
CA TYR A 578 20.57 -8.82 22.82
C TYR A 578 21.32 -9.67 23.86
N ALA A 579 22.31 -10.44 23.45
CA ALA A 579 23.14 -11.24 24.38
C ALA A 579 23.91 -10.34 25.31
N THR A 580 24.53 -9.26 24.82
CA THR A 580 25.28 -8.28 25.60
C THR A 580 24.38 -7.54 26.60
N ALA A 581 23.21 -7.05 26.13
CA ALA A 581 22.24 -6.37 26.99
C ALA A 581 21.69 -7.28 28.09
N ARG A 582 21.47 -8.56 27.79
CA ARG A 582 20.98 -9.55 28.77
C ARG A 582 22.07 -9.87 29.83
N THR A 583 23.32 -9.93 29.40
CA THR A 583 24.47 -10.12 30.33
C THR A 583 24.63 -8.92 31.25
N GLU A 584 24.51 -7.70 30.71
CA GLU A 584 24.54 -6.47 31.51
C GLU A 584 23.38 -6.39 32.52
N LEU A 585 22.16 -6.79 32.08
CA LEU A 585 20.97 -6.79 32.93
C LEU A 585 21.08 -7.82 34.05
N THR A 586 21.55 -9.05 33.78
CA THR A 586 21.78 -10.09 34.77
C THR A 586 22.90 -9.70 35.73
N THR A 587 23.96 -9.08 35.27
CA THR A 587 25.04 -8.57 36.09
C THR A 587 24.57 -7.43 36.99
N ASN A 588 23.77 -6.51 36.48
CA ASN A 588 23.19 -5.42 37.27
C ASN A 588 22.18 -5.90 38.32
N ILE A 589 21.36 -6.91 37.98
CA ILE A 589 20.42 -7.53 38.94
C ILE A 589 21.19 -8.27 40.04
N ALA A 590 22.25 -9.02 39.72
CA ALA A 590 23.09 -9.71 40.70
C ALA A 590 23.80 -8.71 41.63
N ILE A 591 24.29 -7.58 41.10
CA ILE A 591 24.89 -6.51 41.87
C ILE A 591 23.87 -5.79 42.80
N ALA A 592 22.62 -5.63 42.31
CA ALA A 592 21.54 -5.02 43.10
C ALA A 592 21.07 -5.92 44.25
N GLN A 593 21.15 -7.24 44.10
CA GLN A 593 20.77 -8.23 45.11
C GLN A 593 21.87 -8.48 46.16
N ALA A 594 23.12 -8.14 45.85
CA ALA A 594 24.28 -8.43 46.68
C ALA A 594 24.63 -7.32 47.73
N GLY A 595 23.79 -6.31 47.93
CA GLY A 595 23.93 -5.29 48.98
C GLY A 595 25.17 -4.38 48.85
N PRO A 596 25.36 -3.42 49.79
CA PRO A 596 26.38 -2.36 49.67
C PRO A 596 27.85 -2.84 49.63
N SER A 597 28.16 -4.02 50.15
CA SER A 597 29.51 -4.58 50.17
C SER A 597 30.03 -5.03 48.81
N ALA A 598 29.16 -5.24 47.82
CA ALA A 598 29.56 -5.69 46.48
C ALA A 598 29.99 -4.54 45.53
N ARG A 599 29.84 -3.28 45.95
CA ARG A 599 30.21 -2.13 45.11
C ARG A 599 31.72 -1.90 45.02
N LEU A 600 32.50 -2.46 45.94
CA LEU A 600 33.97 -2.30 45.92
C LEU A 600 34.68 -3.25 44.94
N VAL A 601 33.96 -4.27 44.40
CA VAL A 601 34.57 -5.27 43.54
C VAL A 601 34.40 -4.90 42.06
N ARG A 602 33.81 -3.75 41.72
CA ARG A 602 33.48 -3.33 40.35
C ARG A 602 34.70 -3.17 39.42
N GLY A 603 35.89 -2.94 39.95
CA GLY A 603 37.13 -2.84 39.18
C GLY A 603 37.77 -4.19 38.83
N VAL A 604 37.60 -5.20 39.69
CA VAL A 604 38.30 -6.48 39.56
C VAL A 604 37.51 -7.51 38.73
N VAL A 605 36.18 -7.46 38.79
CA VAL A 605 35.35 -8.41 38.02
C VAL A 605 35.32 -8.10 36.51
N LEU A 606 35.52 -6.84 36.12
CA LEU A 606 35.56 -6.47 34.72
C LEU A 606 36.86 -6.90 34.02
N GLU A 607 38.00 -6.90 34.73
CA GLU A 607 39.28 -7.38 34.22
C GLU A 607 39.35 -8.92 34.09
N VAL A 608 38.70 -9.67 34.97
CA VAL A 608 38.65 -11.14 34.91
C VAL A 608 37.67 -11.64 33.85
N ALA A 609 36.60 -10.89 33.53
CA ALA A 609 35.66 -11.28 32.47
C ALA A 609 36.21 -11.05 31.05
N LEU A 610 37.20 -10.19 30.89
CA LEU A 610 37.90 -9.95 29.63
C LEU A 610 39.08 -10.87 29.38
N ALA A 611 39.57 -11.59 30.43
CA ALA A 611 40.71 -12.51 30.37
C ALA A 611 40.32 -14.01 30.26
N GLY A 612 39.01 -14.35 30.38
CA GLY A 612 38.53 -15.73 30.42
C GLY A 612 37.83 -16.17 29.10
N GLY A 613 38.59 -16.38 28.04
CA GLY A 613 38.13 -17.22 26.94
C GLY A 613 38.24 -18.70 27.32
N PRO A 614 37.34 -19.61 26.93
CA PRO A 614 37.36 -21.02 27.32
C PRO A 614 38.57 -21.71 26.68
N ALA A 615 39.45 -22.24 27.53
CA ALA A 615 40.46 -23.20 27.15
C ALA A 615 39.77 -24.51 26.69
N ALA A 616 39.92 -24.84 25.44
CA ALA A 616 39.64 -26.18 24.93
C ALA A 616 40.95 -26.93 24.88
N ASP A 617 41.08 -27.92 25.78
CA ASP A 617 42.08 -28.95 25.73
C ASP A 617 42.14 -29.63 24.35
N ARG A 618 43.28 -29.60 23.71
CA ARG A 618 43.77 -30.69 22.86
C ARG A 618 45.29 -30.62 22.78
N ALA A 619 45.91 -31.60 23.40
CA ALA A 619 47.31 -31.93 23.24
C ALA A 619 47.65 -32.37 21.81
N GLY A 620 48.80 -31.99 21.30
CA GLY A 620 49.38 -32.53 20.06
C GLY A 620 50.53 -31.70 19.47
N ALA A 621 51.70 -32.19 19.66
CA ALA A 621 53.04 -31.69 19.34
C ALA A 621 53.22 -31.13 17.90
N GLY A 622 54.15 -30.18 17.76
CA GLY A 622 54.90 -30.01 16.52
C GLY A 622 55.27 -28.60 16.10
N GLY A 623 56.49 -28.17 16.39
CA GLY A 623 57.30 -27.41 15.43
C GLY A 623 57.08 -25.89 15.33
N VAL A 624 57.96 -25.12 15.92
CA VAL A 624 58.23 -23.71 15.61
C VAL A 624 59.08 -23.61 14.33
N PRO A 625 58.76 -22.65 13.45
CA PRO A 625 59.87 -21.85 12.89
C PRO A 625 59.64 -20.34 13.08
N ASP A 626 60.76 -19.76 13.43
CA ASP A 626 61.14 -18.36 13.50
C ASP A 626 60.87 -17.58 12.22
N LEU A 627 60.27 -16.42 12.28
CA LEU A 627 60.28 -15.43 11.19
C LEU A 627 60.33 -14.01 11.75
N GLY A 628 61.45 -13.45 11.71
CA GLY A 628 61.93 -12.25 11.03
C GLY A 628 61.21 -10.92 11.32
N GLN A 629 61.99 -10.01 11.82
CA GLN A 629 61.76 -8.58 12.04
C GLN A 629 61.12 -7.86 10.83
N VAL A 630 60.14 -6.96 11.13
CA VAL A 630 59.61 -5.95 10.21
C VAL A 630 60.06 -4.56 10.71
N PRO A 631 60.61 -3.71 9.85
CA PRO A 631 61.15 -2.41 10.25
C PRO A 631 60.06 -1.33 10.37
N GLN A 632 60.33 -0.43 11.34
CA GLN A 632 59.61 0.84 11.51
C GLN A 632 59.77 1.77 10.31
N ARG A 633 58.75 2.48 9.95
CA ARG A 633 58.79 3.71 9.17
C ARG A 633 57.96 4.81 9.79
N ASP A 634 58.56 5.97 9.78
CA ASP A 634 58.19 7.25 10.36
C ASP A 634 56.86 7.86 9.85
N PRO A 635 56.26 8.80 10.63
CA PRO A 635 55.04 9.47 10.26
C PRO A 635 55.31 10.81 9.56
N GLY A 636 54.59 11.07 8.51
CA GLY A 636 54.57 12.39 7.89
C GLY A 636 53.65 12.46 6.64
N VAL A 637 52.82 13.47 6.66
CA VAL A 637 52.14 14.13 5.50
C VAL A 637 50.67 13.78 5.22
N VAL A 638 49.81 14.71 5.70
CA VAL A 638 48.70 15.45 5.03
C VAL A 638 47.44 14.71 4.58
N ALA A 639 46.35 15.26 5.06
CA ALA A 639 44.94 15.02 4.76
C ALA A 639 44.55 15.22 3.29
N ALA A 640 43.71 14.34 2.78
CA ALA A 640 42.70 14.65 1.77
C ALA A 640 41.63 13.55 1.76
N GLY A 641 40.39 14.00 1.76
CA GLY A 641 39.10 13.36 1.78
C GLY A 641 38.96 11.94 1.24
N LEU A 642 38.27 11.13 2.00
CA LEU A 642 37.71 9.86 1.55
C LEU A 642 36.22 9.83 1.89
N GLU A 643 35.42 9.98 0.85
CA GLU A 643 34.03 9.53 0.84
C GLU A 643 33.99 7.99 0.94
N PRO A 644 33.01 7.39 1.63
CA PRO A 644 32.91 5.95 1.68
C PRO A 644 32.22 5.42 0.40
N VAL A 645 33.00 4.79 -0.47
CA VAL A 645 32.49 3.96 -1.56
C VAL A 645 32.01 2.64 -0.96
N ILE A 646 30.67 2.48 -0.88
CA ILE A 646 30.06 1.18 -0.60
C ILE A 646 30.05 0.37 -1.90
N ALA A 647 30.96 -0.60 -1.97
CA ALA A 647 31.00 -1.57 -3.06
C ALA A 647 29.86 -2.58 -2.92
N TRP A 648 28.84 -2.45 -3.75
CA TRP A 648 27.85 -3.50 -4.00
C TRP A 648 28.45 -4.55 -4.94
N ARG A 649 28.82 -5.70 -4.42
CA ARG A 649 29.08 -6.90 -5.24
C ARG A 649 27.79 -7.68 -5.42
N GLY A 650 27.35 -7.78 -6.67
CA GLY A 650 26.72 -9.00 -7.23
C GLY A 650 25.23 -9.17 -7.05
N ILE A 651 24.44 -8.46 -7.84
CA ILE A 651 23.17 -9.02 -8.35
C ILE A 651 23.27 -8.97 -9.87
N LYS A 652 23.36 -10.15 -10.51
CA LYS A 652 23.27 -10.28 -11.96
C LYS A 652 21.91 -9.79 -12.42
N ALA A 653 21.90 -8.73 -13.21
CA ALA A 653 20.73 -8.31 -13.97
C ALA A 653 20.41 -9.41 -15.00
N VAL A 654 19.31 -10.10 -14.79
CA VAL A 654 18.69 -10.90 -15.85
C VAL A 654 18.01 -9.91 -16.78
N GLN A 655 18.57 -9.72 -17.95
CA GLN A 655 17.93 -9.06 -19.08
C GLN A 655 16.70 -9.88 -19.46
N GLY A 656 15.51 -9.38 -19.10
CA GLY A 656 14.24 -9.91 -19.58
C GLY A 656 13.93 -9.31 -20.94
N ASP A 657 14.00 -10.12 -21.98
CA ASP A 657 13.54 -9.80 -23.32
C ASP A 657 12.10 -9.32 -23.30
N SER A 658 11.87 -8.09 -23.74
CA SER A 658 10.55 -7.53 -24.01
C SER A 658 10.06 -8.05 -25.36
N GLN A 659 9.43 -9.21 -25.38
CA GLN A 659 8.66 -9.64 -26.53
C GLN A 659 7.30 -8.91 -26.57
N VAL A 660 7.16 -8.14 -27.59
CA VAL A 660 5.88 -7.58 -28.07
C VAL A 660 5.00 -8.74 -28.55
N TRP A 661 3.79 -8.87 -27.98
CA TRP A 661 2.85 -9.90 -28.39
C TRP A 661 2.16 -9.52 -29.70
N PRO A 662 2.12 -10.42 -30.68
CA PRO A 662 1.23 -10.27 -31.81
C PRO A 662 -0.20 -10.60 -31.37
N VAL A 663 -1.14 -9.69 -31.63
CA VAL A 663 -2.57 -9.96 -31.60
C VAL A 663 -2.87 -10.81 -32.83
N SER A 664 -3.04 -12.11 -32.64
CA SER A 664 -3.63 -12.95 -33.69
C SER A 664 -5.11 -12.61 -33.82
N GLY A 665 -5.48 -11.91 -34.86
CA GLY A 665 -6.85 -11.83 -35.35
C GLY A 665 -7.24 -13.22 -35.85
N GLY A 666 -8.42 -13.68 -35.43
CA GLY A 666 -9.11 -14.85 -35.96
C GLY A 666 -10.60 -14.63 -35.81
N ALA A 667 -11.29 -14.69 -36.90
CA ALA A 667 -12.65 -14.38 -37.24
C ALA A 667 -13.72 -14.73 -36.20
#